data_8423d9aa08f20d92b475a397f86d5007
#
_entry.id   8423d9aa08f20d92b475a397f86d5007
#
_cell.length_a   1.000
_cell.length_b   1.000
_cell.length_c   1.000
_cell.angle_alpha   90.00
_cell.angle_beta   90.00
_cell.angle_gamma   90.00
#
_symmetry.space_group_name_H-M   'P 1'
#
loop_
_entity.id
_entity.type
_entity.pdbx_description
1 polymer ?
#
loop_
_entity_poly.entity_id
_entity_poly.type
_entity_poly.pdbx_seq_one_letter_code
_entity_poly.pdbx_strand_id
1 'polypeptide(L)'
;MNDLPQKFARTQELNHKVSELFQQRVKGAQGRLQARLKDAFAQNAGALAKSPTQLAGLGMNWGDYMTDVGQRSVLFWETLYKRGNQFLAHQRAGLPPVLHFDYETVLDARTFARPVNYALLRIIPPKGVKIDPKRRPYVVIDPRAGHGPGIGGFKDDSQVGVALRDGHPVYFVIFFQHPEPGQTLLDVCETESVFVKKVRELHPDSPKPVIVGNCQGGWAAMMLAASDPDDTGPIVINGAPMSYWGGAWEEGDNDNPMRYSGGLLGGTWLSSMVSDLSNGVFDGAWLVQNFEGLNPANTYWNKYYHLFANVDTEPARFLEFERWWGGFYLMNKEEIEWITQNLFVGNKLWSGGIKAKSGRFLDLREIRSPIVLFASMGDNITPPEQAFNWVADVYGSTEEIKARGQVIVGLLHQDVGHLGIFVSGEVARKEHSQIVSVLKSVEALPPGLYGMKIMTIESKDGEPSYEVEFVERRLEEVIPQLNKYKRKDEKPFEAVAAVSEFNQRAYEMFAQPLVQAMSNEMTAKLARDFHPLRAQRWAVSDLNPWLGWLAPLADMVRTQRKPLTAGHPLRKLEAMGSEFINASLDYYRDVSNAMSEASFFELYGNMFALTMADKEAKLLAEPAVEPRQLPVVQEALAKLANGGFAEAATRIGFLLQRNGEPMPLSR
;
A
#
# COMPACT_ATOMS: atom_id res chain seq x y z
N MET A 1 23.12 -32.93 15.33
CA MET A 1 23.57 -33.60 14.11
C MET A 1 22.48 -34.41 13.38
N ASN A 2 21.33 -34.69 14.01
CA ASN A 2 20.28 -35.54 13.41
C ASN A 2 19.39 -34.83 12.34
N ASP A 3 19.66 -33.57 12.02
CA ASP A 3 18.78 -32.73 11.21
C ASP A 3 19.31 -32.46 9.77
N LEU A 4 20.54 -32.86 9.49
CA LEU A 4 21.21 -32.61 8.21
C LEU A 4 20.50 -33.29 6.98
N PRO A 5 20.07 -34.57 7.08
CA PRO A 5 19.37 -35.20 5.96
C PRO A 5 18.02 -34.55 5.64
N GLN A 6 17.30 -34.10 6.67
CA GLN A 6 16.01 -33.39 6.49
C GLN A 6 16.21 -32.03 5.84
N LYS A 7 17.25 -31.28 6.25
CA LYS A 7 17.59 -29.98 5.66
C LYS A 7 18.03 -30.13 4.19
N PHE A 8 18.79 -31.15 3.90
CA PHE A 8 19.21 -31.47 2.53
C PHE A 8 18.01 -31.81 1.64
N ALA A 9 17.13 -32.69 2.12
CA ALA A 9 15.91 -33.04 1.41
C ALA A 9 15.02 -31.80 1.16
N ARG A 10 14.89 -30.93 2.15
CA ARG A 10 14.14 -29.68 2.04
C ARG A 10 14.77 -28.70 1.05
N THR A 11 16.08 -28.55 1.04
CA THR A 11 16.79 -27.72 0.05
C THR A 11 16.55 -28.26 -1.36
N GLN A 12 16.59 -29.60 -1.57
CA GLN A 12 16.29 -30.20 -2.86
C GLN A 12 14.83 -29.97 -3.28
N GLU A 13 13.87 -30.19 -2.37
CA GLU A 13 12.44 -29.93 -2.62
C GLU A 13 12.21 -28.48 -3.06
N LEU A 14 12.82 -27.53 -2.32
CA LEU A 14 12.70 -26.09 -2.61
C LEU A 14 13.33 -25.73 -3.96
N ASN A 15 14.54 -26.21 -4.25
CA ASN A 15 15.22 -25.96 -5.53
C ASN A 15 14.43 -26.51 -6.73
N HIS A 16 13.86 -27.71 -6.59
CA HIS A 16 13.02 -28.29 -7.63
C HIS A 16 11.79 -27.43 -7.89
N LYS A 17 11.09 -27.04 -6.82
CA LYS A 17 9.92 -26.18 -6.87
C LYS A 17 10.22 -24.82 -7.50
N VAL A 18 11.30 -24.17 -7.09
CA VAL A 18 11.74 -22.88 -7.65
C VAL A 18 12.05 -23.00 -9.14
N SER A 19 12.71 -24.07 -9.56
CA SER A 19 13.01 -24.32 -10.98
C SER A 19 11.73 -24.51 -11.82
N GLU A 20 10.77 -25.29 -11.32
CA GLU A 20 9.48 -25.47 -11.99
C GLU A 20 8.72 -24.15 -12.12
N LEU A 21 8.68 -23.37 -11.06
CA LEU A 21 8.01 -22.07 -11.06
C LEU A 21 8.66 -21.06 -12.00
N PHE A 22 9.99 -20.99 -12.00
CA PHE A 22 10.71 -20.15 -12.94
C PHE A 22 10.32 -20.46 -14.39
N GLN A 23 10.31 -21.78 -14.74
CA GLN A 23 9.89 -22.20 -16.07
C GLN A 23 8.43 -21.85 -16.37
N GLN A 24 7.52 -22.05 -15.41
CA GLN A 24 6.11 -21.70 -15.56
C GLN A 24 5.91 -20.18 -15.73
N ARG A 25 6.60 -19.36 -14.94
CA ARG A 25 6.52 -17.89 -15.02
C ARG A 25 7.03 -17.38 -16.35
N VAL A 26 8.21 -17.85 -16.81
CA VAL A 26 8.78 -17.46 -18.11
C VAL A 26 7.87 -17.90 -19.26
N LYS A 27 7.35 -19.13 -19.21
CA LYS A 27 6.39 -19.63 -20.22
C LYS A 27 5.08 -18.84 -20.19
N GLY A 28 4.57 -18.52 -19.00
CA GLY A 28 3.39 -17.67 -18.82
C GLY A 28 3.60 -16.27 -19.40
N ALA A 29 4.73 -15.63 -19.10
CA ALA A 29 5.11 -14.34 -19.64
C ALA A 29 5.19 -14.35 -21.18
N GLN A 30 5.80 -15.39 -21.74
CA GLN A 30 5.84 -15.56 -23.20
C GLN A 30 4.45 -15.76 -23.80
N GLY A 31 3.59 -16.53 -23.15
CA GLY A 31 2.21 -16.76 -23.58
C GLY A 31 1.39 -15.45 -23.55
N ARG A 32 1.51 -14.64 -22.49
CA ARG A 32 0.87 -13.31 -22.39
C ARG A 32 1.35 -12.37 -23.49
N LEU A 33 2.66 -12.29 -23.74
CA LEU A 33 3.22 -11.49 -24.82
C LEU A 33 2.61 -11.89 -26.16
N GLN A 34 2.63 -13.19 -26.48
CA GLN A 34 2.09 -13.71 -27.74
C GLN A 34 0.58 -13.44 -27.90
N ALA A 35 -0.21 -13.62 -26.83
CA ALA A 35 -1.64 -13.36 -26.84
C ALA A 35 -1.92 -11.86 -27.11
N ARG A 36 -1.28 -10.95 -26.37
CA ARG A 36 -1.46 -9.51 -26.54
C ARG A 36 -1.06 -9.05 -27.94
N LEU A 37 0.05 -9.54 -28.48
CA LEU A 37 0.47 -9.21 -29.85
C LEU A 37 -0.55 -9.73 -30.88
N LYS A 38 -1.01 -10.99 -30.73
CA LYS A 38 -2.03 -11.58 -31.60
C LYS A 38 -3.32 -10.74 -31.57
N ASP A 39 -3.77 -10.33 -30.39
CA ASP A 39 -4.98 -9.51 -30.23
C ASP A 39 -4.82 -8.12 -30.87
N ALA A 40 -3.65 -7.48 -30.65
CA ALA A 40 -3.34 -6.20 -31.28
C ALA A 40 -3.33 -6.29 -32.81
N PHE A 41 -2.76 -7.37 -33.37
CA PHE A 41 -2.82 -7.61 -34.81
C PHE A 41 -4.23 -7.93 -35.30
N ALA A 42 -5.01 -8.75 -34.59
CA ALA A 42 -6.37 -9.12 -34.98
C ALA A 42 -7.31 -7.90 -34.99
N GLN A 43 -7.24 -7.05 -33.95
CA GLN A 43 -8.04 -5.82 -33.86
C GLN A 43 -7.71 -4.81 -34.98
N ASN A 44 -6.51 -4.85 -35.51
CA ASN A 44 -6.03 -3.93 -36.55
C ASN A 44 -5.90 -4.56 -37.94
N ALA A 45 -6.22 -5.86 -38.07
CA ALA A 45 -6.12 -6.60 -39.34
C ALA A 45 -6.91 -5.92 -40.46
N GLY A 46 -8.10 -5.39 -40.17
CA GLY A 46 -8.90 -4.63 -41.13
C GLY A 46 -8.28 -3.30 -41.55
N ALA A 47 -7.37 -2.71 -40.76
CA ALA A 47 -6.59 -1.54 -41.14
C ALA A 47 -5.39 -1.90 -42.01
N LEU A 48 -4.83 -3.10 -41.82
CA LEU A 48 -3.67 -3.63 -42.55
C LEU A 48 -4.06 -4.29 -43.89
N ALA A 49 -5.27 -4.86 -43.96
CA ALA A 49 -5.73 -5.64 -45.13
C ALA A 49 -6.35 -4.76 -46.25
N LYS A 50 -6.20 -3.45 -46.19
CA LYS A 50 -6.74 -2.54 -47.22
C LYS A 50 -5.97 -2.68 -48.55
N SER A 51 -6.74 -2.71 -49.66
CA SER A 51 -6.22 -2.83 -51.03
C SER A 51 -5.22 -1.72 -51.39
N PRO A 52 -4.34 -1.92 -52.41
CA PRO A 52 -3.38 -0.90 -52.86
C PRO A 52 -4.04 0.46 -53.23
N THR A 53 -5.28 0.45 -53.72
CA THR A 53 -6.06 1.69 -53.99
C THR A 53 -6.50 2.42 -52.72
N GLN A 54 -6.69 1.70 -51.61
CA GLN A 54 -6.99 2.30 -50.31
C GLN A 54 -5.71 2.77 -49.60
N LEU A 55 -4.54 2.17 -49.91
CA LEU A 55 -3.23 2.67 -49.49
C LEU A 55 -2.85 3.99 -50.18
N ALA A 56 -3.26 4.20 -51.42
CA ALA A 56 -3.14 5.50 -52.11
C ALA A 56 -4.00 6.58 -51.42
N GLY A 57 -5.19 6.23 -50.91
CA GLY A 57 -6.01 7.10 -50.07
C GLY A 57 -5.38 7.40 -48.70
N LEU A 58 -4.53 6.48 -48.15
CA LEU A 58 -3.73 6.75 -46.94
C LEU A 58 -2.68 7.83 -47.18
N GLY A 59 -2.13 7.95 -48.38
CA GLY A 59 -1.23 9.04 -48.76
C GLY A 59 -1.86 10.43 -48.68
N MET A 60 -3.14 10.59 -48.98
CA MET A 60 -3.87 11.85 -48.80
C MET A 60 -4.16 12.16 -47.31
N ASN A 61 -4.33 11.12 -46.48
CA ASN A 61 -4.58 11.27 -45.04
C ASN A 61 -3.28 11.37 -44.19
N TRP A 62 -2.11 11.18 -44.78
CA TRP A 62 -0.81 11.29 -44.09
C TRP A 62 -0.56 12.72 -43.60
N GLY A 63 -0.92 13.72 -44.37
CA GLY A 63 -0.77 15.12 -43.97
C GLY A 63 -1.59 15.48 -42.73
N ASP A 64 -2.84 15.01 -42.68
CA ASP A 64 -3.69 15.21 -41.50
C ASP A 64 -3.18 14.50 -40.28
N TYR A 65 -2.66 13.26 -40.43
CA TYR A 65 -2.05 12.52 -39.33
C TYR A 65 -0.77 13.22 -38.82
N MET A 66 0.12 13.68 -39.70
CA MET A 66 1.33 14.40 -39.29
C MET A 66 0.99 15.73 -38.62
N THR A 67 -0.06 16.41 -39.06
CA THR A 67 -0.59 17.62 -38.41
C THR A 67 -1.09 17.28 -36.98
N ASP A 68 -1.90 16.24 -36.82
CA ASP A 68 -2.40 15.80 -35.53
C ASP A 68 -1.25 15.36 -34.58
N VAL A 69 -0.29 14.58 -35.07
CA VAL A 69 0.88 14.16 -34.29
C VAL A 69 1.71 15.36 -33.85
N GLY A 70 1.97 16.31 -34.77
CA GLY A 70 2.71 17.55 -34.46
C GLY A 70 2.00 18.36 -33.37
N GLN A 71 0.68 18.54 -33.49
CA GLN A 71 -0.14 19.25 -32.51
C GLN A 71 -0.16 18.50 -31.16
N ARG A 72 -0.34 17.20 -31.15
CA ARG A 72 -0.28 16.38 -29.93
C ARG A 72 1.10 16.46 -29.27
N SER A 73 2.18 16.44 -30.04
CA SER A 73 3.54 16.56 -29.51
C SER A 73 3.75 17.89 -28.79
N VAL A 74 3.30 19.00 -29.36
CA VAL A 74 3.38 20.31 -28.70
C VAL A 74 2.61 20.33 -27.39
N LEU A 75 1.35 19.87 -27.39
CA LEU A 75 0.50 19.85 -26.20
C LEU A 75 1.01 18.87 -25.13
N PHE A 76 1.59 17.75 -25.54
CA PHE A 76 2.23 16.80 -24.65
C PHE A 76 3.44 17.43 -23.93
N TRP A 77 4.36 18.02 -24.66
CA TRP A 77 5.53 18.67 -24.07
C TRP A 77 5.16 19.87 -23.21
N GLU A 78 4.14 20.63 -23.60
CA GLU A 78 3.60 21.71 -22.76
C GLU A 78 2.99 21.18 -21.46
N THR A 79 2.34 20.01 -21.49
CA THR A 79 1.84 19.37 -20.26
C THR A 79 2.99 18.92 -19.36
N LEU A 80 4.07 18.37 -19.91
CA LEU A 80 5.26 18.03 -19.14
C LEU A 80 5.97 19.28 -18.58
N TYR A 81 5.96 20.39 -19.32
CA TYR A 81 6.48 21.67 -18.88
C TYR A 81 5.64 22.23 -17.71
N LYS A 82 4.32 22.16 -17.80
CA LYS A 82 3.42 22.49 -16.69
C LYS A 82 3.66 21.61 -15.46
N ARG A 83 3.89 20.30 -15.65
CA ARG A 83 4.28 19.38 -14.58
C ARG A 83 5.56 19.85 -13.86
N GLY A 84 6.59 20.25 -14.64
CA GLY A 84 7.84 20.76 -14.06
C GLY A 84 7.63 22.04 -13.27
N ASN A 85 6.87 22.98 -13.80
CA ASN A 85 6.55 24.26 -13.12
C ASN A 85 5.71 24.03 -11.86
N GLN A 86 4.74 23.12 -11.92
CA GLN A 86 3.92 22.73 -10.77
C GLN A 86 4.78 22.09 -9.67
N PHE A 87 5.73 21.23 -10.04
CA PHE A 87 6.70 20.64 -9.11
C PHE A 87 7.51 21.73 -8.39
N LEU A 88 8.08 22.70 -9.13
CA LEU A 88 8.83 23.81 -8.55
C LEU A 88 7.96 24.72 -7.65
N ALA A 89 6.74 25.00 -8.07
CA ALA A 89 5.80 25.78 -7.28
C ALA A 89 5.42 25.07 -5.97
N HIS A 90 5.16 23.77 -6.04
CA HIS A 90 4.83 22.95 -4.87
C HIS A 90 6.00 22.88 -3.87
N GLN A 91 7.24 22.73 -4.36
CA GLN A 91 8.44 22.81 -3.52
C GLN A 91 8.60 24.18 -2.85
N ARG A 92 8.41 25.28 -3.59
CA ARG A 92 8.50 26.65 -3.02
C ARG A 92 7.43 26.90 -1.97
N ALA A 93 6.27 26.26 -2.09
CA ALA A 93 5.19 26.33 -1.10
C ALA A 93 5.46 25.47 0.16
N GLY A 94 6.59 24.77 0.25
CA GLY A 94 6.95 23.90 1.37
C GLY A 94 6.26 22.55 1.34
N LEU A 95 5.85 22.08 0.17
CA LEU A 95 5.19 20.78 -0.05
C LEU A 95 3.97 20.58 0.87
N PRO A 96 2.94 21.43 0.81
CA PRO A 96 1.72 21.21 1.57
C PRO A 96 1.07 19.87 1.19
N PRO A 97 0.27 19.27 2.09
CA PRO A 97 -0.45 18.03 1.78
C PRO A 97 -1.35 18.22 0.55
N VAL A 98 -1.41 17.19 -0.29
CA VAL A 98 -2.24 17.22 -1.50
C VAL A 98 -3.63 16.67 -1.15
N LEU A 99 -4.44 17.50 -0.50
CA LEU A 99 -5.82 17.21 -0.14
C LEU A 99 -6.77 18.00 -1.04
N HIS A 100 -7.91 17.39 -1.36
CA HIS A 100 -9.00 18.03 -2.10
C HIS A 100 -9.80 19.02 -1.23
N PHE A 101 -9.82 18.78 0.08
CA PHE A 101 -10.62 19.51 1.06
C PHE A 101 -9.81 20.59 1.75
N ASP A 102 -10.46 21.69 2.13
CA ASP A 102 -9.90 22.67 3.05
C ASP A 102 -9.71 22.04 4.44
N TYR A 103 -8.76 22.54 5.19
CA TYR A 103 -8.43 22.02 6.52
C TYR A 103 -7.89 23.09 7.45
N GLU A 104 -7.94 22.80 8.74
CA GLU A 104 -7.29 23.58 9.79
C GLU A 104 -6.38 22.69 10.63
N THR A 105 -5.27 23.21 11.12
CA THR A 105 -4.35 22.49 12.00
C THR A 105 -4.89 22.50 13.43
N VAL A 106 -5.10 21.30 13.98
CA VAL A 106 -5.55 21.08 15.38
C VAL A 106 -4.36 20.97 16.32
N LEU A 107 -3.37 20.17 15.95
CA LEU A 107 -2.12 19.99 16.68
C LEU A 107 -0.94 19.96 15.70
N ASP A 108 0.15 20.61 16.07
CA ASP A 108 1.42 20.56 15.36
C ASP A 108 2.48 19.97 16.32
N ALA A 109 2.88 18.73 16.05
CA ALA A 109 3.78 18.01 16.95
C ALA A 109 5.23 18.50 16.90
N ARG A 110 5.59 19.39 15.98
CA ARG A 110 6.87 20.09 15.99
C ARG A 110 7.02 21.02 17.20
N THR A 111 5.90 21.38 17.83
CA THR A 111 5.85 22.21 19.06
C THR A 111 5.84 21.39 20.35
N PHE A 112 5.83 20.06 20.28
CA PHE A 112 5.82 19.19 21.46
C PHE A 112 7.18 19.19 22.16
N ALA A 113 7.20 18.78 23.44
CA ALA A 113 8.43 18.67 24.21
C ALA A 113 9.45 17.70 23.54
N ARG A 114 8.96 16.67 22.87
CA ARG A 114 9.70 15.86 21.91
C ARG A 114 9.15 16.16 20.52
N PRO A 115 9.82 17.02 19.72
CA PRO A 115 9.34 17.40 18.41
C PRO A 115 9.27 16.22 17.44
N VAL A 116 8.18 16.19 16.66
CA VAL A 116 7.94 15.21 15.58
C VAL A 116 7.35 15.95 14.39
N ASN A 117 7.79 15.66 13.19
CA ASN A 117 7.33 16.35 11.98
C ASN A 117 5.92 15.93 11.51
N TYR A 118 4.99 15.75 12.45
CA TYR A 118 3.60 15.36 12.19
C TYR A 118 2.63 16.42 12.70
N ALA A 119 1.47 16.48 12.08
CA ALA A 119 0.37 17.32 12.53
C ALA A 119 -0.97 16.62 12.33
N LEU A 120 -1.93 16.98 13.21
CA LEU A 120 -3.32 16.60 13.11
C LEU A 120 -4.11 17.74 12.46
N LEU A 121 -4.74 17.45 11.34
CA LEU A 121 -5.63 18.37 10.64
C LEU A 121 -7.09 18.02 10.93
N ARG A 122 -7.96 19.00 11.03
CA ARG A 122 -9.42 18.84 10.93
C ARG A 122 -9.84 19.21 9.52
N ILE A 123 -10.54 18.32 8.84
CA ILE A 123 -11.06 18.57 7.50
C ILE A 123 -12.31 19.43 7.59
N ILE A 124 -12.34 20.49 6.79
CA ILE A 124 -13.49 21.40 6.69
C ILE A 124 -14.48 20.82 5.68
N PRO A 125 -15.73 20.56 6.07
CA PRO A 125 -16.72 19.99 5.16
C PRO A 125 -17.03 20.97 4.01
N PRO A 126 -17.22 20.47 2.78
CA PRO A 126 -17.68 21.30 1.66
C PRO A 126 -19.04 21.96 1.96
N LYS A 127 -19.33 23.04 1.24
CA LYS A 127 -20.64 23.74 1.36
C LYS A 127 -21.80 22.78 1.13
N GLY A 128 -22.75 22.75 2.06
CA GLY A 128 -23.93 21.89 1.99
C GLY A 128 -23.79 20.55 2.71
N VAL A 129 -22.60 20.10 3.03
CA VAL A 129 -22.34 18.90 3.85
C VAL A 129 -22.51 19.27 5.33
N LYS A 130 -23.41 18.56 6.02
CA LYS A 130 -23.68 18.79 7.45
C LYS A 130 -22.97 17.70 8.27
N ILE A 131 -22.14 18.10 9.19
CA ILE A 131 -21.45 17.22 10.14
C ILE A 131 -22.26 17.19 11.44
N ASP A 132 -22.53 15.96 11.91
CA ASP A 132 -23.07 15.74 13.26
C ASP A 132 -21.91 15.55 14.24
N PRO A 133 -21.68 16.48 15.18
CA PRO A 133 -20.56 16.41 16.12
C PRO A 133 -20.62 15.21 17.08
N LYS A 134 -21.79 14.55 17.18
CA LYS A 134 -21.99 13.34 18.00
C LYS A 134 -21.71 12.06 17.22
N ARG A 135 -21.60 12.14 15.89
CA ARG A 135 -21.15 10.99 15.09
C ARG A 135 -19.69 10.68 15.37
N ARG A 136 -19.32 9.43 15.20
CA ARG A 136 -17.97 8.92 15.41
C ARG A 136 -16.96 9.66 14.55
N PRO A 137 -15.90 10.25 15.11
CA PRO A 137 -14.82 10.85 14.32
C PRO A 137 -14.03 9.80 13.54
N TYR A 138 -13.48 10.21 12.39
CA TYR A 138 -12.52 9.45 11.58
C TYR A 138 -11.13 10.09 11.70
N VAL A 139 -10.12 9.27 11.92
CA VAL A 139 -8.71 9.68 11.89
C VAL A 139 -8.03 8.88 10.78
N VAL A 140 -7.62 9.55 9.71
CA VAL A 140 -6.99 8.94 8.54
C VAL A 140 -5.48 9.12 8.64
N ILE A 141 -4.73 8.01 8.53
CA ILE A 141 -3.27 7.96 8.58
C ILE A 141 -2.77 7.49 7.21
N ASP A 142 -2.09 8.38 6.50
CA ASP A 142 -1.52 8.08 5.18
C ASP A 142 -0.12 7.44 5.28
N PRO A 143 0.31 6.72 4.23
CA PRO A 143 1.60 6.05 4.22
C PRO A 143 2.75 7.06 4.13
N ARG A 144 3.83 6.80 4.89
CA ARG A 144 5.11 7.47 4.74
C ARG A 144 6.03 6.68 3.80
N ALA A 145 5.62 6.62 2.53
CA ALA A 145 6.22 5.77 1.51
C ALA A 145 7.07 6.53 0.47
N GLY A 146 7.63 7.67 0.86
CA GLY A 146 8.52 8.48 0.03
C GLY A 146 7.88 9.73 -0.57
N HIS A 147 6.57 9.78 -0.73
CA HIS A 147 5.82 10.98 -1.11
C HIS A 147 5.05 11.55 0.07
N GLY A 148 4.52 12.76 -0.12
CA GLY A 148 3.78 13.48 0.90
C GLY A 148 2.38 12.92 1.14
N PRO A 149 1.72 13.34 2.25
CA PRO A 149 0.38 12.92 2.59
C PRO A 149 -0.67 13.51 1.64
N GLY A 150 -1.81 12.82 1.51
CA GLY A 150 -2.96 13.26 0.72
C GLY A 150 -3.77 12.13 0.07
N ILE A 151 -3.23 10.90 0.01
CA ILE A 151 -3.84 9.82 -0.77
C ILE A 151 -5.26 9.46 -0.31
N GLY A 152 -5.53 9.51 0.99
CA GLY A 152 -6.86 9.22 1.56
C GLY A 152 -7.91 10.31 1.32
N GLY A 153 -7.46 11.52 0.94
CA GLY A 153 -8.31 12.69 0.68
C GLY A 153 -8.04 13.39 -0.65
N PHE A 154 -7.52 12.66 -1.63
CA PHE A 154 -7.03 13.16 -2.91
C PHE A 154 -8.11 13.78 -3.79
N LYS A 155 -9.35 13.30 -3.70
CA LYS A 155 -10.52 13.71 -4.50
C LYS A 155 -11.75 13.88 -3.62
N ASP A 156 -12.82 14.43 -4.18
CA ASP A 156 -14.13 14.44 -3.53
C ASP A 156 -14.64 13.01 -3.26
N ASP A 157 -14.57 12.12 -4.26
CA ASP A 157 -14.82 10.69 -4.09
C ASP A 157 -13.56 10.01 -3.53
N SER A 158 -13.39 10.07 -2.22
CA SER A 158 -12.30 9.51 -1.43
C SER A 158 -12.81 9.03 -0.07
N GLN A 159 -11.95 8.40 0.72
CA GLN A 159 -12.26 8.00 2.09
C GLN A 159 -12.73 9.19 2.94
N VAL A 160 -12.02 10.31 2.83
CA VAL A 160 -12.39 11.57 3.51
C VAL A 160 -13.77 12.04 3.05
N GLY A 161 -13.99 12.13 1.74
CA GLY A 161 -15.24 12.63 1.19
C GLY A 161 -16.45 11.75 1.54
N VAL A 162 -16.27 10.43 1.52
CA VAL A 162 -17.33 9.47 1.93
C VAL A 162 -17.71 9.68 3.39
N ALA A 163 -16.74 9.76 4.30
CA ALA A 163 -17.01 9.94 5.73
C ALA A 163 -17.68 11.30 6.02
N LEU A 164 -17.25 12.39 5.32
CA LEU A 164 -17.89 13.70 5.44
C LEU A 164 -19.34 13.67 4.94
N ARG A 165 -19.62 13.07 3.78
CA ARG A 165 -20.99 12.98 3.22
C ARG A 165 -21.93 12.18 4.12
N ASP A 166 -21.38 11.18 4.84
CA ASP A 166 -22.15 10.47 5.88
C ASP A 166 -22.24 11.25 7.20
N GLY A 167 -21.76 12.47 7.27
CA GLY A 167 -21.90 13.39 8.41
C GLY A 167 -20.91 13.16 9.55
N HIS A 168 -19.82 12.44 9.33
CA HIS A 168 -18.78 12.22 10.33
C HIS A 168 -17.77 13.37 10.39
N PRO A 169 -17.31 13.79 11.60
CA PRO A 169 -16.12 14.61 11.74
C PRO A 169 -14.89 13.83 11.21
N VAL A 170 -14.05 14.47 10.39
CA VAL A 170 -12.88 13.82 9.79
C VAL A 170 -11.61 14.56 10.16
N TYR A 171 -10.64 13.82 10.63
CA TYR A 171 -9.29 14.26 10.94
C TYR A 171 -8.29 13.54 10.04
N PHE A 172 -7.21 14.23 9.71
CA PHE A 172 -6.18 13.70 8.81
C PHE A 172 -4.81 13.90 9.43
N VAL A 173 -4.04 12.83 9.56
CA VAL A 173 -2.67 12.89 10.06
C VAL A 173 -1.75 13.18 8.89
N ILE A 174 -1.04 14.30 8.96
CA ILE A 174 -0.03 14.67 7.97
C ILE A 174 1.37 14.63 8.59
N PHE A 175 2.36 14.62 7.72
CA PHE A 175 3.76 14.85 8.06
C PHE A 175 4.36 15.90 7.14
N PHE A 176 5.42 16.57 7.62
CA PHE A 176 6.13 17.60 6.88
C PHE A 176 7.31 17.00 6.11
N GLN A 177 7.81 17.72 5.11
CA GLN A 177 8.87 17.24 4.22
C GLN A 177 10.13 16.81 4.96
N HIS A 178 10.57 17.62 5.92
CA HIS A 178 11.78 17.39 6.69
C HIS A 178 11.46 16.72 8.02
N PRO A 179 12.12 15.62 8.39
CA PRO A 179 11.98 15.03 9.72
C PRO A 179 12.62 15.95 10.78
N GLU A 180 12.11 15.88 12.02
CA GLU A 180 12.75 16.53 13.14
C GLU A 180 14.05 15.81 13.53
N PRO A 181 15.10 16.53 13.97
CA PRO A 181 16.37 15.92 14.34
C PRO A 181 16.21 14.83 15.42
N GLY A 182 16.72 13.64 15.13
CA GLY A 182 16.67 12.47 16.03
C GLY A 182 15.26 11.90 16.25
N GLN A 183 14.26 12.30 15.47
CA GLN A 183 12.94 11.67 15.46
C GLN A 183 13.06 10.20 15.08
N THR A 184 12.30 9.36 15.75
CA THR A 184 12.17 7.93 15.44
C THR A 184 10.73 7.58 15.12
N LEU A 185 10.50 6.40 14.51
CA LEU A 185 9.13 5.94 14.22
C LEU A 185 8.33 5.69 15.52
N LEU A 186 8.98 5.32 16.59
CA LEU A 186 8.31 5.17 17.90
C LEU A 186 7.87 6.54 18.48
N ASP A 187 8.60 7.63 18.21
CA ASP A 187 8.14 9.00 18.53
C ASP A 187 6.87 9.35 17.77
N VAL A 188 6.79 8.92 16.49
CA VAL A 188 5.59 9.11 15.66
C VAL A 188 4.39 8.39 16.27
N CYS A 189 4.53 7.11 16.66
CA CYS A 189 3.44 6.35 17.28
C CYS A 189 2.93 6.99 18.59
N GLU A 190 3.83 7.47 19.45
CA GLU A 190 3.43 8.20 20.66
C GLU A 190 2.68 9.49 20.31
N THR A 191 3.13 10.21 19.30
CA THR A 191 2.47 11.43 18.81
C THR A 191 1.07 11.15 18.28
N GLU A 192 0.89 10.08 17.52
CA GLU A 192 -0.43 9.67 17.01
C GLU A 192 -1.40 9.31 18.14
N SER A 193 -0.93 8.71 19.24
CA SER A 193 -1.74 8.50 20.44
C SER A 193 -2.22 9.84 21.05
N VAL A 194 -1.34 10.86 21.10
CA VAL A 194 -1.75 12.21 21.54
C VAL A 194 -2.80 12.81 20.61
N PHE A 195 -2.67 12.60 19.29
CA PHE A 195 -3.66 13.08 18.32
C PHE A 195 -5.02 12.43 18.53
N VAL A 196 -5.07 11.12 18.73
CA VAL A 196 -6.34 10.39 18.97
C VAL A 196 -6.99 10.86 20.28
N LYS A 197 -6.22 11.04 21.36
CA LYS A 197 -6.72 11.60 22.61
C LYS A 197 -7.30 12.99 22.41
N LYS A 198 -6.64 13.84 21.61
CA LYS A 198 -7.17 15.15 21.26
C LYS A 198 -8.47 15.10 20.51
N VAL A 199 -8.61 14.18 19.55
CA VAL A 199 -9.90 13.97 18.85
C VAL A 199 -11.00 13.55 19.84
N ARG A 200 -10.70 12.69 20.79
CA ARG A 200 -11.66 12.29 21.84
C ARG A 200 -12.06 13.45 22.74
N GLU A 201 -11.11 14.31 23.10
CA GLU A 201 -11.40 15.55 23.89
C GLU A 201 -12.33 16.49 23.12
N LEU A 202 -12.17 16.60 21.80
CA LEU A 202 -13.01 17.45 20.94
C LEU A 202 -14.41 16.86 20.72
N HIS A 203 -14.58 15.54 20.92
CA HIS A 203 -15.83 14.81 20.71
C HIS A 203 -16.21 13.92 21.91
N PRO A 204 -16.42 14.52 23.12
CA PRO A 204 -16.65 13.73 24.34
C PRO A 204 -17.93 12.89 24.31
N ASP A 205 -18.94 13.33 23.55
CA ASP A 205 -20.23 12.65 23.41
C ASP A 205 -20.27 11.64 22.25
N SER A 206 -19.16 11.48 21.53
CA SER A 206 -19.06 10.56 20.39
C SER A 206 -18.47 9.20 20.80
N PRO A 207 -18.76 8.11 20.08
CA PRO A 207 -17.99 6.88 20.20
C PRO A 207 -16.51 7.10 19.88
N LYS A 208 -15.63 6.17 20.32
CA LYS A 208 -14.20 6.20 20.01
C LYS A 208 -13.95 6.34 18.50
N PRO A 209 -12.95 7.12 18.06
CA PRO A 209 -12.70 7.39 16.64
C PRO A 209 -12.34 6.13 15.85
N VAL A 210 -12.76 6.09 14.60
CA VAL A 210 -12.25 5.11 13.63
C VAL A 210 -10.82 5.51 13.27
N ILE A 211 -9.92 4.54 13.27
CA ILE A 211 -8.55 4.74 12.78
C ILE A 211 -8.43 4.08 11.40
N VAL A 212 -8.18 4.89 10.39
CA VAL A 212 -8.01 4.42 9.01
C VAL A 212 -6.52 4.46 8.67
N GLY A 213 -5.93 3.32 8.38
CA GLY A 213 -4.53 3.21 7.96
C GLY A 213 -4.40 2.80 6.50
N ASN A 214 -3.79 3.66 5.68
CA ASN A 214 -3.59 3.43 4.26
C ASN A 214 -2.18 2.91 3.97
N CYS A 215 -2.03 1.78 3.28
CA CYS A 215 -0.75 1.17 2.94
C CYS A 215 0.15 1.06 4.19
N GLN A 216 1.33 1.66 4.22
CA GLN A 216 2.20 1.70 5.41
C GLN A 216 1.54 2.40 6.62
N GLY A 217 0.57 3.28 6.43
CA GLY A 217 -0.25 3.83 7.51
C GLY A 217 -1.04 2.76 8.27
N GLY A 218 -1.22 1.58 7.68
CA GLY A 218 -1.78 0.42 8.36
C GLY A 218 -0.90 -0.08 9.50
N TRP A 219 0.43 -0.06 9.37
CA TRP A 219 1.33 -0.36 10.48
C TRP A 219 1.14 0.62 11.63
N ALA A 220 1.11 1.93 11.31
CA ALA A 220 0.92 2.97 12.30
C ALA A 220 -0.42 2.78 13.04
N ALA A 221 -1.51 2.58 12.32
CA ALA A 221 -2.83 2.34 12.90
C ALA A 221 -2.89 1.11 13.80
N MET A 222 -2.24 0.00 13.41
CA MET A 222 -2.21 -1.22 14.22
C MET A 222 -1.31 -1.08 15.45
N MET A 223 -0.13 -0.43 15.30
CA MET A 223 0.76 -0.14 16.43
C MET A 223 0.11 0.81 17.43
N LEU A 224 -0.57 1.84 16.95
CA LEU A 224 -1.36 2.78 17.75
C LEU A 224 -2.45 2.05 18.53
N ALA A 225 -3.24 1.21 17.86
CA ALA A 225 -4.34 0.48 18.49
C ALA A 225 -3.86 -0.55 19.51
N ALA A 226 -2.70 -1.19 19.29
CA ALA A 226 -2.09 -2.10 20.26
C ALA A 226 -1.49 -1.35 21.47
N SER A 227 -1.00 -0.12 21.26
CA SER A 227 -0.40 0.70 22.33
C SER A 227 -1.45 1.41 23.17
N ASP A 228 -2.56 1.80 22.57
CA ASP A 228 -3.62 2.62 23.20
C ASP A 228 -5.02 2.08 22.85
N PRO A 229 -5.34 0.85 23.30
CA PRO A 229 -6.61 0.18 22.96
C PRO A 229 -7.83 0.85 23.61
N ASP A 230 -7.61 1.69 24.63
CA ASP A 230 -8.69 2.36 25.35
C ASP A 230 -9.19 3.60 24.62
N ASP A 231 -8.39 4.22 23.76
CA ASP A 231 -8.73 5.44 23.03
C ASP A 231 -9.10 5.20 21.56
N THR A 232 -8.70 4.05 21.00
CA THR A 232 -9.00 3.69 19.60
C THR A 232 -10.33 2.95 19.44
N GLY A 233 -11.11 3.31 18.43
CA GLY A 233 -12.33 2.62 17.98
C GLY A 233 -12.02 1.59 16.87
N PRO A 234 -12.99 1.26 16.01
CA PRO A 234 -12.76 0.34 14.89
C PRO A 234 -11.57 0.76 14.03
N ILE A 235 -10.84 -0.21 13.54
CA ILE A 235 -9.63 -0.01 12.74
C ILE A 235 -9.92 -0.46 11.32
N VAL A 236 -9.65 0.39 10.33
CA VAL A 236 -9.80 0.07 8.91
C VAL A 236 -8.42 0.14 8.26
N ILE A 237 -7.95 -1.00 7.77
CA ILE A 237 -6.64 -1.15 7.15
C ILE A 237 -6.83 -1.39 5.66
N ASN A 238 -6.29 -0.50 4.83
CA ASN A 238 -6.45 -0.57 3.40
C ASN A 238 -5.10 -0.84 2.72
N GLY A 239 -4.98 -1.95 1.99
CA GLY A 239 -3.81 -2.30 1.21
C GLY A 239 -2.50 -2.20 2.01
N ALA A 240 -2.44 -2.77 3.22
CA ALA A 240 -1.30 -2.64 4.11
C ALA A 240 -0.44 -3.92 4.14
N PRO A 241 0.89 -3.80 4.05
CA PRO A 241 1.82 -4.94 4.03
C PRO A 241 2.10 -5.47 5.45
N MET A 242 1.08 -5.97 6.13
CA MET A 242 1.15 -6.42 7.52
C MET A 242 2.09 -7.63 7.72
N SER A 243 2.12 -8.55 6.75
CA SER A 243 3.03 -9.72 6.70
C SER A 243 3.85 -9.65 5.41
N TYR A 244 4.95 -8.90 5.43
CA TYR A 244 5.69 -8.53 4.22
C TYR A 244 6.29 -9.74 3.46
N TRP A 245 6.55 -10.85 4.13
CA TRP A 245 7.07 -12.06 3.50
C TRP A 245 6.03 -12.83 2.69
N GLY A 246 4.73 -12.60 2.93
CA GLY A 246 3.64 -13.23 2.21
C GLY A 246 3.62 -12.88 0.73
N GLY A 247 3.22 -13.82 -0.12
CA GLY A 247 3.06 -13.60 -1.57
C GLY A 247 2.47 -14.80 -2.28
N ALA A 248 1.88 -14.55 -3.45
CA ALA A 248 1.25 -15.54 -4.31
C ALA A 248 2.24 -16.08 -5.35
N TRP A 249 2.75 -17.21 -5.12
CA TRP A 249 3.77 -17.81 -5.98
C TRP A 249 3.21 -18.44 -7.26
N GLU A 250 2.00 -18.95 -7.26
CA GLU A 250 1.48 -19.69 -8.40
C GLU A 250 0.81 -18.84 -9.47
N GLU A 251 0.24 -17.69 -9.10
CA GLU A 251 -0.57 -16.86 -10.00
C GLU A 251 0.09 -15.55 -10.42
N GLY A 252 1.38 -15.45 -10.39
CA GLY A 252 2.32 -14.53 -11.06
C GLY A 252 2.03 -13.04 -11.16
N ASP A 253 0.79 -12.64 -11.31
CA ASP A 253 0.45 -11.26 -11.60
C ASP A 253 0.24 -10.40 -10.33
N ASN A 254 0.02 -11.04 -9.19
CA ASN A 254 -0.35 -10.40 -7.92
C ASN A 254 0.75 -10.49 -6.85
N ASP A 255 1.95 -10.92 -7.20
CA ASP A 255 3.05 -10.99 -6.26
C ASP A 255 3.74 -9.63 -6.10
N ASN A 256 4.25 -9.36 -4.89
CA ASN A 256 5.12 -8.21 -4.65
C ASN A 256 6.60 -8.61 -4.79
N PRO A 257 7.23 -8.36 -5.95
CA PRO A 257 8.61 -8.77 -6.16
C PRO A 257 9.61 -7.97 -5.31
N MET A 258 9.21 -6.83 -4.72
CA MET A 258 10.07 -6.07 -3.80
C MET A 258 10.40 -6.85 -2.52
N ARG A 259 9.59 -7.84 -2.13
CA ARG A 259 9.89 -8.67 -0.95
C ARG A 259 11.22 -9.41 -1.08
N TYR A 260 11.67 -9.73 -2.29
CA TYR A 260 12.95 -10.36 -2.55
C TYR A 260 14.13 -9.39 -2.52
N SER A 261 13.91 -8.10 -2.80
CA SER A 261 14.97 -7.11 -2.95
C SER A 261 15.80 -6.94 -1.68
N GLY A 262 15.17 -7.01 -0.51
CA GLY A 262 15.88 -6.96 0.77
C GLY A 262 16.94 -8.04 0.91
N GLY A 263 16.65 -9.26 0.43
CA GLY A 263 17.60 -10.38 0.37
C GLY A 263 18.67 -10.19 -0.69
N LEU A 264 18.28 -9.87 -1.91
CA LEU A 264 19.23 -9.70 -3.03
C LEU A 264 20.20 -8.54 -2.79
N LEU A 265 19.78 -7.48 -2.12
CA LEU A 265 20.59 -6.34 -1.75
C LEU A 265 21.32 -6.52 -0.39
N GLY A 266 21.14 -7.63 0.28
CA GLY A 266 21.81 -7.96 1.55
C GLY A 266 21.25 -7.27 2.79
N GLY A 267 20.03 -6.72 2.73
CA GLY A 267 19.28 -6.22 3.88
C GLY A 267 19.35 -4.71 4.11
N THR A 268 19.30 -4.30 5.37
CA THR A 268 19.12 -2.90 5.82
C THR A 268 20.29 -1.98 5.50
N TRP A 269 21.52 -2.49 5.47
CA TRP A 269 22.75 -1.70 5.32
C TRP A 269 22.75 -0.74 4.13
N LEU A 270 22.04 -1.10 3.05
CA LEU A 270 21.97 -0.25 1.85
C LEU A 270 21.17 1.04 2.11
N SER A 271 20.06 0.95 2.83
CA SER A 271 19.28 2.14 3.23
C SER A 271 20.07 3.02 4.19
N SER A 272 20.90 2.43 5.06
CA SER A 272 21.84 3.13 5.92
C SER A 272 22.90 3.87 5.11
N MET A 273 23.50 3.21 4.13
CA MET A 273 24.53 3.81 3.26
C MET A 273 23.94 4.98 2.43
N VAL A 274 22.77 4.81 1.84
CA VAL A 274 22.10 5.88 1.08
C VAL A 274 21.77 7.07 1.97
N SER A 275 21.36 6.82 3.22
CA SER A 275 21.12 7.88 4.22
C SER A 275 22.42 8.59 4.60
N ASP A 276 23.50 7.85 4.86
CA ASP A 276 24.79 8.42 5.22
C ASP A 276 25.40 9.24 4.07
N LEU A 277 25.27 8.81 2.80
CA LEU A 277 25.63 9.59 1.61
C LEU A 277 24.80 10.89 1.46
N SER A 278 23.62 10.91 2.05
CA SER A 278 22.72 12.07 2.11
C SER A 278 22.76 12.81 3.45
N ASN A 279 23.91 12.78 4.15
CA ASN A 279 24.14 13.48 5.40
C ASN A 279 23.16 13.09 6.54
N GLY A 280 22.88 11.78 6.66
CA GLY A 280 21.99 11.21 7.69
C GLY A 280 20.51 11.29 7.38
N VAL A 281 20.14 11.72 6.18
CA VAL A 281 18.74 11.88 5.76
C VAL A 281 18.44 10.99 4.55
N PHE A 282 17.46 10.10 4.68
CA PHE A 282 17.00 9.25 3.57
C PHE A 282 16.06 10.02 2.66
N ASP A 283 16.36 9.99 1.35
CA ASP A 283 15.49 10.60 0.34
C ASP A 283 14.38 9.64 -0.11
N GLY A 284 13.13 9.98 0.19
CA GLY A 284 11.96 9.18 -0.20
C GLY A 284 11.77 9.01 -1.71
N ALA A 285 12.44 9.81 -2.53
CA ALA A 285 12.44 9.61 -3.99
C ALA A 285 12.93 8.21 -4.39
N TRP A 286 13.82 7.59 -3.61
CA TRP A 286 14.26 6.21 -3.82
C TRP A 286 13.14 5.19 -3.63
N LEU A 287 12.25 5.40 -2.64
CA LEU A 287 11.09 4.52 -2.44
C LEU A 287 10.11 4.66 -3.60
N VAL A 288 9.84 5.89 -4.03
CA VAL A 288 8.96 6.15 -5.18
C VAL A 288 9.53 5.53 -6.46
N GLN A 289 10.84 5.59 -6.66
CA GLN A 289 11.50 4.95 -7.81
C GLN A 289 11.33 3.42 -7.78
N ASN A 290 11.38 2.79 -6.61
CA ASN A 290 11.11 1.36 -6.48
C ASN A 290 9.67 1.01 -6.91
N PHE A 291 8.69 1.82 -6.52
CA PHE A 291 7.29 1.63 -6.96
C PHE A 291 7.14 1.82 -8.48
N GLU A 292 7.83 2.81 -9.05
CA GLU A 292 7.84 2.99 -10.50
C GLU A 292 8.48 1.80 -11.23
N GLY A 293 9.50 1.17 -10.64
CA GLY A 293 10.15 -0.03 -11.16
C GLY A 293 9.27 -1.27 -11.22
N LEU A 294 8.21 -1.35 -10.41
CA LEU A 294 7.27 -2.48 -10.40
C LEU A 294 6.41 -2.56 -11.67
N ASN A 295 6.22 -1.45 -12.37
CA ASN A 295 5.42 -1.42 -13.58
C ASN A 295 6.10 -0.58 -14.67
N PRO A 296 7.20 -1.10 -15.27
CA PRO A 296 7.98 -0.37 -16.27
C PRO A 296 7.17 -0.02 -17.52
N ALA A 297 6.20 -0.85 -17.93
CA ALA A 297 5.32 -0.54 -19.04
C ALA A 297 4.51 0.74 -18.78
N ASN A 298 3.94 0.89 -17.59
CA ASN A 298 3.22 2.11 -17.24
C ASN A 298 4.17 3.29 -17.03
N THR A 299 5.26 3.09 -16.27
CA THR A 299 6.17 4.16 -15.85
C THR A 299 6.92 4.79 -17.00
N TYR A 300 7.46 3.97 -17.94
CA TYR A 300 8.30 4.47 -19.01
C TYR A 300 7.57 4.71 -20.32
N TRP A 301 6.36 4.13 -20.48
CA TRP A 301 5.65 4.23 -21.74
C TRP A 301 4.16 4.56 -21.60
N ASN A 302 3.35 3.69 -21.02
CA ASN A 302 1.89 3.74 -21.15
C ASN A 302 1.28 5.04 -20.63
N LYS A 303 1.69 5.53 -19.45
CA LYS A 303 1.15 6.80 -18.90
C LYS A 303 1.47 8.00 -19.80
N TYR A 304 2.64 8.01 -20.41
CA TYR A 304 3.03 9.09 -21.35
C TYR A 304 2.37 8.95 -22.71
N TYR A 305 2.25 7.72 -23.22
CA TYR A 305 1.50 7.50 -24.44
C TYR A 305 0.00 7.81 -24.27
N HIS A 306 -0.57 7.43 -23.12
CA HIS A 306 -1.97 7.78 -22.80
C HIS A 306 -2.18 9.30 -22.77
N LEU A 307 -1.28 10.05 -22.14
CA LEU A 307 -1.28 11.52 -22.16
C LEU A 307 -1.14 12.05 -23.59
N PHE A 308 -0.19 11.54 -24.38
CA PHE A 308 0.03 11.94 -25.76
C PHE A 308 -1.17 11.64 -26.66
N ALA A 309 -1.77 10.47 -26.51
CA ALA A 309 -2.91 10.05 -27.29
C ALA A 309 -4.18 10.85 -26.99
N ASN A 310 -4.32 11.36 -25.76
CA ASN A 310 -5.51 12.02 -25.24
C ASN A 310 -5.22 13.43 -24.71
N VAL A 311 -4.31 14.17 -25.37
CA VAL A 311 -3.87 15.51 -24.92
C VAL A 311 -5.00 16.55 -24.80
N ASP A 312 -6.14 16.29 -25.38
CA ASP A 312 -7.30 17.20 -25.37
C ASP A 312 -8.12 17.03 -24.07
N THR A 313 -8.00 15.91 -23.34
CA THR A 313 -8.83 15.58 -22.16
C THR A 313 -8.04 15.15 -20.92
N GLU A 314 -6.86 14.57 -21.08
CA GLU A 314 -6.08 13.93 -20.01
C GLU A 314 -5.17 14.86 -19.18
N PRO A 315 -4.71 16.03 -19.67
CA PRO A 315 -3.70 16.82 -18.96
C PRO A 315 -4.07 17.20 -17.53
N ALA A 316 -5.32 17.55 -17.26
CA ALA A 316 -5.75 17.97 -15.93
C ALA A 316 -5.59 16.83 -14.91
N ARG A 317 -6.07 15.63 -15.23
CA ARG A 317 -5.95 14.44 -14.38
C ARG A 317 -4.48 14.03 -14.18
N PHE A 318 -3.69 14.08 -15.25
CA PHE A 318 -2.27 13.78 -15.19
C PHE A 318 -1.52 14.75 -14.24
N LEU A 319 -1.76 16.05 -14.36
CA LEU A 319 -1.11 17.07 -13.53
C LEU A 319 -1.56 16.98 -12.07
N GLU A 320 -2.83 16.68 -11.79
CA GLU A 320 -3.33 16.47 -10.44
C GLU A 320 -2.61 15.31 -9.76
N PHE A 321 -2.49 14.16 -10.43
CA PHE A 321 -1.77 13.00 -9.92
C PHE A 321 -0.27 13.28 -9.75
N GLU A 322 0.39 13.87 -10.75
CA GLU A 322 1.84 14.16 -10.72
C GLU A 322 2.21 15.18 -9.65
N ARG A 323 1.29 16.04 -9.20
CA ARG A 323 1.51 16.95 -8.08
C ARG A 323 1.75 16.20 -6.77
N TRP A 324 0.95 15.18 -6.50
CA TRP A 324 1.12 14.32 -5.33
C TRP A 324 2.32 13.37 -5.53
N TRP A 325 2.37 12.66 -6.66
CA TRP A 325 3.41 11.67 -6.94
C TRP A 325 4.81 12.27 -6.98
N GLY A 326 4.97 13.51 -7.38
CA GLY A 326 6.25 14.23 -7.42
C GLY A 326 6.65 14.92 -6.12
N GLY A 327 5.83 14.90 -5.09
CA GLY A 327 6.11 15.50 -3.78
C GLY A 327 6.96 14.56 -2.91
N PHE A 328 8.29 14.58 -3.09
CA PHE A 328 9.20 13.69 -2.36
C PHE A 328 9.54 14.22 -0.98
N TYR A 329 9.37 13.35 0.03
CA TYR A 329 9.58 13.63 1.45
C TYR A 329 10.81 12.90 1.97
N LEU A 330 11.33 13.37 3.09
CA LEU A 330 12.56 12.87 3.69
C LEU A 330 12.27 12.10 4.98
N MET A 331 13.16 11.20 5.35
CA MET A 331 13.15 10.47 6.62
C MET A 331 14.51 10.58 7.29
N ASN A 332 14.56 10.49 8.61
CA ASN A 332 15.83 10.24 9.28
C ASN A 332 16.36 8.85 8.94
N LYS A 333 17.67 8.70 9.01
CA LYS A 333 18.32 7.41 8.83
C LYS A 333 17.72 6.35 9.77
N GLU A 334 17.55 6.69 11.03
CA GLU A 334 17.01 5.81 12.07
C GLU A 334 15.58 5.34 11.75
N GLU A 335 14.77 6.17 11.12
CA GLU A 335 13.41 5.82 10.72
C GLU A 335 13.40 4.77 9.60
N ILE A 336 14.16 5.00 8.53
CA ILE A 336 14.21 4.03 7.40
C ILE A 336 14.89 2.73 7.79
N GLU A 337 15.96 2.78 8.63
CA GLU A 337 16.59 1.60 9.17
C GLU A 337 15.60 0.78 10.01
N TRP A 338 14.87 1.43 10.92
CA TRP A 338 13.89 0.78 11.76
C TRP A 338 12.78 0.12 10.95
N ILE A 339 12.21 0.84 9.95
CA ILE A 339 11.17 0.32 9.06
C ILE A 339 11.69 -0.90 8.29
N THR A 340 12.88 -0.79 7.70
CA THR A 340 13.46 -1.88 6.92
C THR A 340 13.75 -3.10 7.80
N GLN A 341 14.38 -2.89 8.94
CA GLN A 341 14.81 -3.98 9.83
C GLN A 341 13.64 -4.68 10.53
N ASN A 342 12.59 -3.96 10.89
CA ASN A 342 11.49 -4.53 11.69
C ASN A 342 10.25 -4.87 10.85
N LEU A 343 9.96 -4.13 9.80
CA LEU A 343 8.72 -4.30 9.03
C LEU A 343 8.96 -5.00 7.69
N PHE A 344 9.91 -4.56 6.88
CA PHE A 344 10.17 -5.17 5.57
C PHE A 344 11.01 -6.45 5.68
N VAL A 345 12.26 -6.33 6.11
CA VAL A 345 13.18 -7.47 6.18
C VAL A 345 12.88 -8.37 7.37
N GLY A 346 12.57 -7.80 8.54
CA GLY A 346 12.34 -8.55 9.77
C GLY A 346 10.94 -9.11 9.93
N ASN A 347 9.92 -8.50 9.29
CA ASN A 347 8.51 -8.91 9.40
C ASN A 347 8.04 -9.11 10.86
N LYS A 348 8.48 -8.22 11.78
CA LYS A 348 8.36 -8.42 13.23
C LYS A 348 7.07 -7.85 13.84
N LEU A 349 6.21 -7.20 13.07
CA LEU A 349 5.03 -6.54 13.62
C LEU A 349 4.07 -7.50 14.33
N TRP A 350 3.84 -8.65 13.73
CA TRP A 350 2.95 -9.67 14.27
C TRP A 350 3.59 -10.54 15.36
N SER A 351 4.93 -10.61 15.42
CA SER A 351 5.65 -11.53 16.32
C SER A 351 5.77 -11.05 17.76
N GLY A 352 5.30 -9.82 18.07
CA GLY A 352 5.54 -9.22 19.40
C GLY A 352 7.01 -8.84 19.65
N GLY A 353 7.85 -8.85 18.61
CA GLY A 353 9.27 -8.55 18.71
C GLY A 353 9.61 -7.06 18.74
N ILE A 354 8.63 -6.17 18.60
CA ILE A 354 8.81 -4.72 18.60
C ILE A 354 8.61 -4.18 20.02
N LYS A 355 9.61 -3.47 20.53
CA LYS A 355 9.51 -2.74 21.81
C LYS A 355 9.04 -1.30 21.55
N ALA A 356 7.97 -0.90 22.22
CA ALA A 356 7.60 0.50 22.34
C ALA A 356 8.63 1.27 23.19
N LYS A 357 8.64 2.58 23.14
CA LYS A 357 9.51 3.42 23.99
C LYS A 357 9.32 3.18 25.49
N SER A 358 8.11 2.84 25.91
CA SER A 358 7.80 2.45 27.28
C SER A 358 8.56 1.20 27.76
N GLY A 359 9.29 0.51 26.86
CA GLY A 359 9.96 -0.77 27.11
C GLY A 359 9.03 -1.98 27.04
N ARG A 360 7.71 -1.79 26.90
CA ARG A 360 6.74 -2.87 26.67
C ARG A 360 6.83 -3.35 25.23
N PHE A 361 6.64 -4.64 25.01
CA PHE A 361 6.48 -5.17 23.65
C PHE A 361 5.11 -4.79 23.09
N LEU A 362 5.08 -4.46 21.82
CA LEU A 362 3.84 -4.27 21.07
C LEU A 362 3.27 -5.64 20.71
N ASP A 363 2.06 -5.89 21.19
CA ASP A 363 1.33 -7.13 20.91
C ASP A 363 0.00 -6.79 20.23
N LEU A 364 -0.17 -7.20 18.97
CA LEU A 364 -1.41 -6.96 18.24
C LEU A 364 -2.64 -7.64 18.88
N ARG A 365 -2.43 -8.60 19.78
CA ARG A 365 -3.48 -9.24 20.57
C ARG A 365 -4.09 -8.33 21.65
N GLU A 366 -3.43 -7.23 21.97
CA GLU A 366 -3.97 -6.20 22.88
C GLU A 366 -5.03 -5.30 22.23
N ILE A 367 -5.17 -5.34 20.91
CA ILE A 367 -6.20 -4.61 20.18
C ILE A 367 -7.58 -5.13 20.58
N ARG A 368 -8.45 -4.23 21.02
CA ARG A 368 -9.80 -4.57 21.50
C ARG A 368 -10.92 -4.22 20.53
N SER A 369 -10.62 -3.32 19.61
CA SER A 369 -11.59 -2.85 18.62
C SER A 369 -11.67 -3.79 17.42
N PRO A 370 -12.81 -3.87 16.72
CA PRO A 370 -12.93 -4.59 15.47
C PRO A 370 -11.93 -4.09 14.43
N ILE A 371 -11.42 -5.01 13.60
CA ILE A 371 -10.48 -4.72 12.53
C ILE A 371 -11.13 -5.06 11.20
N VAL A 372 -11.15 -4.09 10.28
CA VAL A 372 -11.59 -4.29 8.89
C VAL A 372 -10.33 -4.23 8.01
N LEU A 373 -10.11 -5.27 7.22
CA LEU A 373 -8.97 -5.42 6.31
C LEU A 373 -9.47 -5.36 4.88
N PHE A 374 -9.07 -4.34 4.12
CA PHE A 374 -9.38 -4.23 2.71
C PHE A 374 -8.12 -4.49 1.87
N ALA A 375 -8.18 -5.49 1.01
CA ALA A 375 -7.12 -5.87 0.08
C ALA A 375 -7.69 -6.14 -1.33
N SER A 376 -6.82 -6.25 -2.31
CA SER A 376 -7.20 -6.54 -3.70
C SER A 376 -6.30 -7.59 -4.35
N MET A 377 -6.90 -8.48 -5.13
CA MET A 377 -6.17 -9.43 -5.97
C MET A 377 -5.37 -8.77 -7.10
N GLY A 378 -5.74 -7.53 -7.50
CA GLY A 378 -5.00 -6.73 -8.48
C GLY A 378 -3.81 -5.95 -7.89
N ASP A 379 -3.59 -6.03 -6.58
CA ASP A 379 -2.54 -5.29 -5.90
C ASP A 379 -1.20 -6.06 -5.91
N ASN A 380 -0.23 -5.53 -6.64
CA ASN A 380 1.13 -6.07 -6.71
C ASN A 380 2.14 -5.39 -5.78
N ILE A 381 1.69 -4.47 -4.92
CA ILE A 381 2.50 -3.82 -3.88
C ILE A 381 2.21 -4.43 -2.52
N THR A 382 0.93 -4.63 -2.21
CA THR A 382 0.47 -5.28 -0.98
C THR A 382 -0.59 -6.33 -1.32
N PRO A 383 -0.19 -7.48 -1.88
CA PRO A 383 -1.12 -8.53 -2.24
C PRO A 383 -1.87 -9.05 -1.00
N PRO A 384 -3.01 -9.73 -1.18
CA PRO A 384 -3.85 -10.20 -0.08
C PRO A 384 -3.12 -11.01 0.99
N GLU A 385 -2.12 -11.80 0.60
CA GLU A 385 -1.30 -12.58 1.52
C GLU A 385 -0.55 -11.67 2.51
N GLN A 386 -0.03 -10.55 2.04
CA GLN A 386 0.62 -9.57 2.93
C GLN A 386 -0.38 -8.87 3.84
N ALA A 387 -1.61 -8.66 3.38
CA ALA A 387 -2.64 -8.02 4.18
C ALA A 387 -3.24 -8.95 5.26
N PHE A 388 -3.35 -10.26 5.01
CA PHE A 388 -4.11 -11.18 5.85
C PHE A 388 -3.28 -12.19 6.66
N ASN A 389 -2.07 -12.60 6.22
CA ASN A 389 -1.30 -13.67 6.87
C ASN A 389 -0.98 -13.43 8.34
N TRP A 390 -0.82 -12.17 8.75
CA TRP A 390 -0.58 -11.80 10.14
C TRP A 390 -1.66 -12.31 11.10
N VAL A 391 -2.90 -12.49 10.62
CA VAL A 391 -4.00 -13.01 11.44
C VAL A 391 -3.69 -14.43 11.91
N ALA A 392 -3.18 -15.28 11.00
CA ALA A 392 -2.76 -16.63 11.35
C ALA A 392 -1.51 -16.65 12.24
N ASP A 393 -0.59 -15.72 12.02
CA ASP A 393 0.65 -15.62 12.77
C ASP A 393 0.40 -15.18 14.22
N VAL A 394 -0.57 -14.26 14.42
CA VAL A 394 -0.92 -13.73 15.75
C VAL A 394 -1.81 -14.66 16.54
N TYR A 395 -2.86 -15.21 15.92
CA TYR A 395 -3.90 -15.97 16.65
C TYR A 395 -3.77 -17.48 16.50
N GLY A 396 -3.09 -17.97 15.47
CA GLY A 396 -2.89 -19.40 15.24
C GLY A 396 -4.15 -20.20 14.88
N SER A 397 -5.34 -19.84 15.39
CA SER A 397 -6.61 -20.54 15.13
C SER A 397 -7.82 -19.60 15.21
N THR A 398 -8.92 -20.03 14.61
CA THR A 398 -10.23 -19.33 14.72
C THR A 398 -10.71 -19.30 16.16
N GLU A 399 -10.50 -20.36 16.90
CA GLU A 399 -10.89 -20.48 18.32
C GLU A 399 -10.17 -19.47 19.19
N GLU A 400 -8.90 -19.16 18.90
CA GLU A 400 -8.17 -18.13 19.64
C GLU A 400 -8.71 -16.73 19.34
N ILE A 401 -9.04 -16.41 18.08
CA ILE A 401 -9.70 -15.15 17.73
C ILE A 401 -10.97 -14.95 18.55
N LYS A 402 -11.81 -16.00 18.61
CA LYS A 402 -13.06 -16.00 19.39
C LYS A 402 -12.81 -15.86 20.88
N ALA A 403 -11.85 -16.61 21.42
CA ALA A 403 -11.52 -16.60 22.84
C ALA A 403 -10.99 -15.23 23.32
N ARG A 404 -10.31 -14.48 22.44
CA ARG A 404 -9.86 -13.12 22.74
C ARG A 404 -10.93 -12.04 22.55
N GLY A 405 -12.10 -12.41 22.10
CA GLY A 405 -13.18 -11.45 21.83
C GLY A 405 -12.95 -10.59 20.59
N GLN A 406 -12.03 -10.97 19.70
CA GLN A 406 -11.66 -10.19 18.55
C GLN A 406 -12.62 -10.40 17.37
N VAL A 407 -12.95 -9.30 16.67
CA VAL A 407 -13.70 -9.30 15.41
C VAL A 407 -12.78 -8.84 14.30
N ILE A 408 -12.59 -9.69 13.28
CA ILE A 408 -11.79 -9.38 12.11
C ILE A 408 -12.66 -9.57 10.87
N VAL A 409 -12.75 -8.53 10.03
CA VAL A 409 -13.54 -8.54 8.80
C VAL A 409 -12.61 -8.32 7.61
N GLY A 410 -12.59 -9.26 6.67
CA GLY A 410 -11.84 -9.15 5.42
C GLY A 410 -12.74 -8.75 4.26
N LEU A 411 -12.34 -7.72 3.51
CA LEU A 411 -12.92 -7.33 2.23
C LEU A 411 -11.88 -7.52 1.14
N LEU A 412 -12.22 -8.31 0.11
CA LEU A 412 -11.32 -8.62 -0.99
C LEU A 412 -11.93 -8.13 -2.32
N HIS A 413 -11.25 -7.17 -2.96
CA HIS A 413 -11.55 -6.75 -4.32
C HIS A 413 -10.86 -7.66 -5.34
N GLN A 414 -11.44 -7.82 -6.55
CA GLN A 414 -10.95 -8.80 -7.52
C GLN A 414 -9.75 -8.31 -8.35
N ASP A 415 -9.71 -7.03 -8.74
CA ASP A 415 -8.82 -6.56 -9.82
C ASP A 415 -8.26 -5.15 -9.64
N VAL A 416 -8.62 -4.39 -8.58
CA VAL A 416 -8.11 -3.04 -8.40
C VAL A 416 -6.63 -3.06 -8.01
N GLY A 417 -5.81 -2.27 -8.71
CA GLY A 417 -4.40 -2.10 -8.37
C GLY A 417 -4.21 -1.26 -7.09
N HIS A 418 -3.02 -1.33 -6.50
CA HIS A 418 -2.70 -0.71 -5.20
C HIS A 418 -3.19 0.74 -5.06
N LEU A 419 -2.78 1.62 -5.95
CA LEU A 419 -3.21 3.02 -5.88
C LEU A 419 -4.71 3.18 -6.08
N GLY A 420 -5.35 2.29 -6.86
CA GLY A 420 -6.78 2.30 -7.08
C GLY A 420 -7.59 2.10 -5.81
N ILE A 421 -7.09 1.37 -4.82
CA ILE A 421 -7.70 1.23 -3.49
C ILE A 421 -7.98 2.60 -2.85
N PHE A 422 -7.12 3.57 -3.07
CA PHE A 422 -7.19 4.89 -2.42
C PHE A 422 -7.74 5.99 -3.32
N VAL A 423 -7.34 6.01 -4.61
CA VAL A 423 -7.63 7.13 -5.51
C VAL A 423 -8.73 6.85 -6.54
N SER A 424 -9.29 5.63 -6.59
CA SER A 424 -10.42 5.32 -7.47
C SER A 424 -11.72 5.86 -6.88
N GLY A 425 -12.40 6.73 -7.62
CA GLY A 425 -13.73 7.19 -7.23
C GLY A 425 -14.78 6.06 -7.23
N GLU A 426 -14.59 5.01 -8.03
CA GLU A 426 -15.45 3.83 -8.02
C GLU A 426 -15.32 3.06 -6.71
N VAL A 427 -14.07 2.77 -6.29
CA VAL A 427 -13.78 2.13 -4.99
C VAL A 427 -14.30 3.00 -3.83
N ALA A 428 -14.16 4.32 -3.92
CA ALA A 428 -14.69 5.21 -2.89
C ALA A 428 -16.22 5.11 -2.77
N ARG A 429 -16.94 5.17 -3.88
CA ARG A 429 -18.42 5.10 -3.89
C ARG A 429 -18.96 3.73 -3.50
N LYS A 430 -18.21 2.66 -3.72
CA LYS A 430 -18.64 1.29 -3.40
C LYS A 430 -18.00 0.80 -2.10
N GLU A 431 -16.74 0.42 -2.12
CA GLU A 431 -16.08 -0.25 -0.99
C GLU A 431 -15.97 0.67 0.25
N HIS A 432 -15.41 1.86 0.11
CA HIS A 432 -15.25 2.76 1.26
C HIS A 432 -16.59 3.27 1.79
N SER A 433 -17.55 3.55 0.92
CA SER A 433 -18.90 3.93 1.34
C SER A 433 -19.60 2.82 2.14
N GLN A 434 -19.47 1.57 1.70
CA GLN A 434 -20.06 0.45 2.44
C GLN A 434 -19.33 0.19 3.76
N ILE A 435 -17.99 0.28 3.80
CA ILE A 435 -17.25 0.18 5.07
C ILE A 435 -17.76 1.21 6.08
N VAL A 436 -17.92 2.47 5.68
CA VAL A 436 -18.44 3.53 6.56
C VAL A 436 -19.85 3.20 7.05
N SER A 437 -20.74 2.77 6.16
CA SER A 437 -22.15 2.51 6.47
C SER A 437 -22.38 1.35 7.46
N VAL A 438 -21.49 0.33 7.44
CA VAL A 438 -21.68 -0.91 8.21
C VAL A 438 -20.86 -1.00 9.49
N LEU A 439 -20.09 0.01 9.87
CA LEU A 439 -19.22 -0.06 11.06
C LEU A 439 -19.96 -0.44 12.35
N LYS A 440 -21.17 0.05 12.55
CA LYS A 440 -22.01 -0.33 13.69
C LYS A 440 -22.38 -1.82 13.67
N SER A 441 -22.64 -2.36 12.47
CA SER A 441 -22.91 -3.79 12.29
C SER A 441 -21.68 -4.62 12.58
N VAL A 442 -20.50 -4.17 12.15
CA VAL A 442 -19.20 -4.81 12.45
C VAL A 442 -18.94 -4.87 13.94
N GLU A 443 -19.23 -3.79 14.70
CA GLU A 443 -19.10 -3.78 16.17
C GLU A 443 -20.07 -4.72 16.87
N ALA A 444 -21.20 -5.02 16.24
CA ALA A 444 -22.23 -5.93 16.78
C ALA A 444 -21.98 -7.40 16.43
N LEU A 445 -21.02 -7.70 15.56
CA LEU A 445 -20.67 -9.08 15.20
C LEU A 445 -20.16 -9.85 16.44
N PRO A 446 -20.50 -11.13 16.58
CA PRO A 446 -19.81 -12.01 17.51
C PRO A 446 -18.30 -12.06 17.23
N PRO A 447 -17.45 -12.31 18.24
CA PRO A 447 -16.05 -12.55 18.02
C PRO A 447 -15.80 -13.65 16.97
N GLY A 448 -14.93 -13.35 15.99
CA GLY A 448 -14.64 -14.28 14.91
C GLY A 448 -13.98 -13.61 13.70
N LEU A 449 -13.80 -14.42 12.65
CA LEU A 449 -13.28 -13.98 11.36
C LEU A 449 -14.42 -13.97 10.33
N TYR A 450 -14.56 -12.88 9.59
CA TYR A 450 -15.66 -12.67 8.64
C TYR A 450 -15.14 -12.23 7.27
N GLY A 451 -15.80 -12.70 6.23
CA GLY A 451 -15.70 -12.12 4.89
C GLY A 451 -16.84 -11.14 4.65
N MET A 452 -16.52 -9.91 4.30
CA MET A 452 -17.51 -8.90 3.88
C MET A 452 -17.74 -9.04 2.37
N LYS A 453 -18.99 -9.22 1.96
CA LYS A 453 -19.40 -9.23 0.57
C LYS A 453 -20.28 -8.03 0.28
N ILE A 454 -19.97 -7.31 -0.79
CA ILE A 454 -20.75 -6.18 -1.28
C ILE A 454 -21.46 -6.61 -2.56
N MET A 455 -22.77 -6.76 -2.49
CA MET A 455 -23.62 -7.13 -3.62
C MET A 455 -24.23 -5.89 -4.23
N THR A 456 -24.14 -5.74 -5.55
CA THR A 456 -24.80 -4.66 -6.29
C THR A 456 -26.25 -5.05 -6.55
N ILE A 457 -27.19 -4.21 -6.11
CA ILE A 457 -28.62 -4.36 -6.38
C ILE A 457 -28.99 -3.33 -7.45
N GLU A 458 -29.70 -3.75 -8.49
CA GLU A 458 -30.23 -2.82 -9.49
C GLU A 458 -31.27 -1.89 -8.83
N SER A 459 -30.98 -0.59 -8.85
CA SER A 459 -31.94 0.42 -8.40
C SER A 459 -32.92 0.75 -9.50
N LYS A 460 -34.19 1.02 -9.13
CA LYS A 460 -35.23 1.50 -10.08
C LYS A 460 -34.94 2.87 -10.65
N ASP A 461 -34.03 3.65 -10.03
CA ASP A 461 -33.69 5.03 -10.42
C ASP A 461 -32.35 5.14 -11.17
N GLY A 462 -31.72 4.00 -11.57
CA GLY A 462 -30.52 3.96 -12.40
C GLY A 462 -29.19 4.16 -11.65
N GLU A 463 -29.20 4.50 -10.36
CA GLU A 463 -28.00 4.49 -9.53
C GLU A 463 -27.84 3.13 -8.82
N PRO A 464 -26.63 2.55 -8.76
CA PRO A 464 -26.41 1.28 -8.09
C PRO A 464 -26.62 1.43 -6.58
N SER A 465 -27.44 0.55 -5.99
CA SER A 465 -27.50 0.37 -4.55
C SER A 465 -26.71 -0.88 -4.14
N TYR A 466 -26.28 -0.92 -2.88
CA TYR A 466 -25.42 -1.99 -2.41
C TYR A 466 -25.98 -2.62 -1.14
N GLU A 467 -25.87 -3.94 -1.04
CA GLU A 467 -26.18 -4.70 0.17
C GLU A 467 -24.90 -5.37 0.66
N VAL A 468 -24.71 -5.40 1.98
CA VAL A 468 -23.53 -5.97 2.62
C VAL A 468 -23.93 -7.20 3.42
N GLU A 469 -23.24 -8.30 3.15
CA GLU A 469 -23.33 -9.57 3.87
C GLU A 469 -22.01 -9.85 4.60
N PHE A 470 -22.09 -10.29 5.87
CA PHE A 470 -20.98 -10.81 6.64
C PHE A 470 -21.06 -12.33 6.71
N VAL A 471 -20.07 -13.01 6.12
CA VAL A 471 -20.02 -14.47 6.13
C VAL A 471 -18.91 -14.91 7.07
N GLU A 472 -19.26 -15.62 8.14
CA GLU A 472 -18.26 -16.19 9.05
C GLU A 472 -17.30 -17.12 8.29
N ARG A 473 -16.00 -17.02 8.60
CA ARG A 473 -14.92 -17.78 7.99
C ARG A 473 -14.09 -18.45 9.06
N ARG A 474 -13.45 -19.55 8.69
CA ARG A 474 -12.44 -20.19 9.50
C ARG A 474 -11.06 -19.85 9.00
N LEU A 475 -10.15 -19.51 9.90
CA LEU A 475 -8.77 -19.18 9.58
C LEU A 475 -8.07 -20.33 8.85
N GLU A 476 -8.37 -21.56 9.28
CA GLU A 476 -7.85 -22.81 8.74
C GLU A 476 -8.29 -23.06 7.28
N GLU A 477 -9.36 -22.42 6.84
CA GLU A 477 -9.86 -22.48 5.45
C GLU A 477 -9.33 -21.33 4.60
N VAL A 478 -9.20 -20.13 5.19
CA VAL A 478 -8.77 -18.92 4.48
C VAL A 478 -7.28 -19.00 4.13
N ILE A 479 -6.42 -19.43 5.06
CA ILE A 479 -4.98 -19.45 4.87
C ILE A 479 -4.53 -20.33 3.68
N PRO A 480 -5.04 -21.56 3.48
CA PRO A 480 -4.70 -22.35 2.29
C PRO A 480 -5.18 -21.73 0.97
N GLN A 481 -6.26 -20.93 0.99
CA GLN A 481 -6.77 -20.24 -0.19
C GLN A 481 -5.91 -19.05 -0.59
N LEU A 482 -5.41 -18.30 0.40
CA LEU A 482 -4.51 -17.18 0.19
C LEU A 482 -3.09 -17.66 -0.14
N ASN A 483 -2.59 -18.66 0.59
CA ASN A 483 -1.24 -19.16 0.45
C ASN A 483 -1.26 -20.52 -0.27
N LYS A 484 -1.30 -20.52 -1.58
CA LYS A 484 -1.04 -21.72 -2.39
C LYS A 484 0.38 -22.25 -2.17
N TYR A 485 1.27 -21.42 -1.61
CA TYR A 485 2.51 -21.84 -0.99
C TYR A 485 2.33 -22.20 0.47
N LYS A 486 3.06 -23.20 0.88
CA LYS A 486 3.13 -23.54 2.29
C LYS A 486 3.99 -22.51 3.02
N ARG A 487 3.50 -21.97 4.12
CA ARG A 487 4.21 -21.00 4.97
C ARG A 487 5.65 -21.45 5.33
N LYS A 488 5.91 -22.77 5.37
CA LYS A 488 7.27 -23.30 5.53
C LYS A 488 8.27 -22.82 4.48
N ASP A 489 7.80 -22.39 3.32
CA ASP A 489 8.64 -21.91 2.22
C ASP A 489 9.06 -20.43 2.43
N GLU A 490 8.55 -19.77 3.47
CA GLU A 490 9.00 -18.43 3.91
C GLU A 490 10.30 -18.47 4.74
N LYS A 491 10.80 -19.65 5.13
CA LYS A 491 12.07 -19.82 5.86
C LYS A 491 13.28 -19.08 5.28
N PRO A 492 13.46 -18.97 3.95
CA PRO A 492 14.52 -18.16 3.37
C PRO A 492 14.50 -16.70 3.79
N PHE A 493 13.31 -16.11 4.06
CA PHE A 493 13.21 -14.73 4.55
C PHE A 493 13.73 -14.58 5.99
N GLU A 494 13.58 -15.59 6.85
CA GLU A 494 14.20 -15.60 8.18
C GLU A 494 15.75 -15.56 8.06
N ALA A 495 16.31 -16.30 7.10
CA ALA A 495 17.74 -16.27 6.82
C ALA A 495 18.20 -14.88 6.34
N VAL A 496 17.38 -14.21 5.52
CA VAL A 496 17.65 -12.82 5.08
C VAL A 496 17.69 -11.89 6.28
N ALA A 497 16.78 -12.02 7.25
CA ALA A 497 16.76 -11.17 8.44
C ALA A 497 18.09 -11.29 9.23
N ALA A 498 18.59 -12.53 9.44
CA ALA A 498 19.87 -12.78 10.10
C ALA A 498 21.08 -12.22 9.33
N VAL A 499 21.10 -12.42 8.00
CA VAL A 499 22.17 -11.87 7.13
C VAL A 499 22.13 -10.35 7.09
N SER A 500 20.93 -9.76 7.07
CA SER A 500 20.74 -8.31 7.12
C SER A 500 21.34 -7.69 8.37
N GLU A 501 21.11 -8.32 9.52
CA GLU A 501 21.67 -7.85 10.79
C GLU A 501 23.21 -7.93 10.82
N PHE A 502 23.77 -9.02 10.29
CA PHE A 502 25.21 -9.16 10.14
C PHE A 502 25.79 -8.09 9.19
N ASN A 503 25.20 -7.89 8.02
CA ASN A 503 25.66 -6.90 7.04
C ASN A 503 25.55 -5.47 7.57
N GLN A 504 24.48 -5.16 8.33
CA GLN A 504 24.31 -3.87 8.97
C GLN A 504 25.47 -3.57 9.94
N ARG A 505 25.79 -4.53 10.82
CA ARG A 505 26.91 -4.39 11.76
C ARG A 505 28.25 -4.26 11.04
N ALA A 506 28.46 -5.02 9.97
CA ALA A 506 29.68 -4.94 9.17
C ALA A 506 29.79 -3.56 8.48
N TYR A 507 28.69 -3.04 7.93
CA TYR A 507 28.64 -1.71 7.36
C TYR A 507 28.98 -0.64 8.42
N GLU A 508 28.34 -0.66 9.57
CA GLU A 508 28.57 0.27 10.67
C GLU A 508 30.01 0.28 11.15
N MET A 509 30.62 -0.89 11.24
CA MET A 509 31.99 -1.04 11.75
C MET A 509 33.06 -0.62 10.73
N PHE A 510 32.87 -0.94 9.44
CA PHE A 510 33.97 -0.84 8.45
C PHE A 510 33.75 0.25 7.39
N ALA A 511 32.54 0.45 6.91
CA ALA A 511 32.25 1.33 5.79
C ALA A 511 31.64 2.67 6.18
N GLN A 512 30.77 2.69 7.17
CA GLN A 512 30.03 3.88 7.60
C GLN A 512 30.92 5.08 7.92
N PRO A 513 32.01 4.96 8.69
CA PRO A 513 32.87 6.11 9.01
C PRO A 513 33.45 6.77 7.73
N LEU A 514 33.80 5.97 6.74
CA LEU A 514 34.30 6.46 5.45
C LEU A 514 33.21 7.16 4.63
N VAL A 515 32.04 6.56 4.58
CA VAL A 515 30.88 7.12 3.83
C VAL A 515 30.46 8.45 4.44
N GLN A 516 30.36 8.53 5.77
CA GLN A 516 30.03 9.78 6.48
C GLN A 516 31.09 10.87 6.31
N ALA A 517 32.38 10.50 6.27
CA ALA A 517 33.47 11.46 6.03
C ALA A 517 33.41 12.07 4.59
N MET A 518 32.81 11.38 3.63
CA MET A 518 32.65 11.85 2.25
C MET A 518 31.35 12.67 2.05
N SER A 519 30.45 12.67 3.02
CA SER A 519 29.14 13.32 2.94
C SER A 519 29.13 14.65 3.67
N ASN A 520 28.43 15.63 3.10
CA ASN A 520 28.11 16.90 3.71
C ASN A 520 26.79 17.43 3.12
N GLU A 521 26.24 18.50 3.68
CA GLU A 521 24.94 19.04 3.25
C GLU A 521 24.93 19.47 1.76
N MET A 522 26.06 19.97 1.23
CA MET A 522 26.15 20.38 -0.17
C MET A 522 26.09 19.16 -1.10
N THR A 523 26.88 18.12 -0.83
CA THR A 523 26.89 16.89 -1.64
C THR A 523 25.56 16.17 -1.55
N ALA A 524 24.95 16.10 -0.35
CA ALA A 524 23.65 15.53 -0.11
C ALA A 524 22.55 16.28 -0.87
N LYS A 525 22.57 17.62 -0.84
CA LYS A 525 21.61 18.45 -1.59
C LYS A 525 21.76 18.20 -3.10
N LEU A 526 22.99 18.17 -3.62
CA LEU A 526 23.22 17.89 -5.04
C LEU A 526 22.70 16.50 -5.42
N ALA A 527 22.98 15.48 -4.62
CA ALA A 527 22.49 14.13 -4.87
C ALA A 527 20.94 14.08 -4.90
N ARG A 528 20.28 14.77 -3.98
CA ARG A 528 18.81 14.90 -3.97
C ARG A 528 18.30 15.67 -5.20
N ASP A 529 18.87 16.81 -5.52
CA ASP A 529 18.43 17.66 -6.65
C ASP A 529 18.58 16.94 -8.00
N PHE A 530 19.66 16.17 -8.17
CA PHE A 530 19.93 15.40 -9.39
C PHE A 530 19.36 13.97 -9.36
N HIS A 531 18.57 13.60 -8.35
CA HIS A 531 17.85 12.33 -8.39
C HIS A 531 16.98 12.25 -9.65
N PRO A 532 16.99 11.13 -10.42
CA PRO A 532 16.31 11.04 -11.71
C PRO A 532 14.85 11.51 -11.70
N LEU A 533 14.10 11.17 -10.65
CA LEU A 533 12.70 11.60 -10.51
C LEU A 533 12.53 13.12 -10.32
N ARG A 534 13.50 13.82 -9.77
CA ARG A 534 13.50 15.27 -9.70
C ARG A 534 14.02 15.90 -10.98
N ALA A 535 15.13 15.38 -11.49
CA ALA A 535 15.78 15.91 -12.69
C ALA A 535 14.84 15.92 -13.90
N GLN A 536 14.08 14.86 -14.14
CA GLN A 536 13.09 14.81 -15.22
C GLN A 536 11.94 15.84 -15.08
N ARG A 537 11.74 16.42 -13.89
CA ARG A 537 10.73 17.46 -13.64
C ARG A 537 11.32 18.85 -13.83
N TRP A 538 12.39 19.18 -13.10
CA TRP A 538 12.96 20.51 -13.23
C TRP A 538 13.64 20.77 -14.57
N ALA A 539 14.16 19.74 -15.27
CA ALA A 539 14.76 19.90 -16.60
C ALA A 539 13.71 20.31 -17.67
N VAL A 540 12.43 19.99 -17.44
CA VAL A 540 11.32 20.39 -18.32
C VAL A 540 10.43 21.38 -17.56
N SER A 541 10.99 22.56 -17.25
CA SER A 541 10.33 23.63 -16.51
C SER A 541 10.88 25.01 -16.88
N ASP A 542 10.43 26.07 -16.20
CA ASP A 542 10.95 27.44 -16.33
C ASP A 542 12.45 27.59 -16.00
N LEU A 543 13.05 26.60 -15.34
CA LEU A 543 14.50 26.56 -15.15
C LEU A 543 15.27 26.31 -16.46
N ASN A 544 14.58 25.79 -17.48
CA ASN A 544 15.16 25.61 -18.80
C ASN A 544 14.69 26.73 -19.76
N PRO A 545 15.50 27.77 -19.99
CA PRO A 545 15.09 28.92 -20.81
C PRO A 545 14.80 28.55 -22.26
N TRP A 546 15.34 27.42 -22.75
CA TRP A 546 15.09 26.92 -24.11
C TRP A 546 13.68 26.42 -24.35
N LEU A 547 12.84 26.31 -23.31
CA LEU A 547 11.45 25.83 -23.41
C LEU A 547 10.42 26.99 -23.34
N GLY A 548 10.85 28.24 -23.19
CA GLY A 548 9.94 29.39 -23.07
C GLY A 548 8.99 29.63 -24.26
N TRP A 549 9.32 29.11 -25.44
CA TRP A 549 8.47 29.17 -26.63
C TRP A 549 7.30 28.19 -26.61
N LEU A 550 7.32 27.19 -25.73
CA LEU A 550 6.40 26.07 -25.76
C LEU A 550 4.95 26.48 -25.38
N ALA A 551 4.79 27.33 -24.35
CA ALA A 551 3.47 27.78 -23.94
C ALA A 551 2.75 28.63 -25.02
N PRO A 552 3.40 29.68 -25.63
CA PRO A 552 2.77 30.41 -26.73
C PRO A 552 2.42 29.54 -27.95
N LEU A 553 3.30 28.58 -28.28
CA LEU A 553 3.02 27.65 -29.38
C LEU A 553 1.85 26.71 -29.06
N ALA A 554 1.76 26.23 -27.82
CA ALA A 554 0.64 25.38 -27.40
C ALA A 554 -0.70 26.12 -27.46
N ASP A 555 -0.73 27.41 -27.09
CA ASP A 555 -1.93 28.24 -27.22
C ASP A 555 -2.35 28.42 -28.68
N MET A 556 -1.41 28.64 -29.57
CA MET A 556 -1.70 28.70 -31.01
C MET A 556 -2.21 27.34 -31.54
N VAL A 557 -1.61 26.23 -31.09
CA VAL A 557 -2.05 24.89 -31.46
C VAL A 557 -3.48 24.65 -30.99
N ARG A 558 -3.85 25.04 -29.75
CA ARG A 558 -5.23 24.87 -29.25
C ARG A 558 -6.27 25.60 -30.11
N THR A 559 -5.96 26.80 -30.57
CA THR A 559 -6.87 27.56 -31.45
C THR A 559 -7.04 26.94 -32.83
N GLN A 560 -6.05 26.18 -33.30
CA GLN A 560 -6.03 25.56 -34.63
C GLN A 560 -6.07 24.02 -34.57
N ARG A 561 -6.50 23.44 -33.42
CA ARG A 561 -6.50 22.00 -33.19
C ARG A 561 -7.39 21.25 -34.21
N LYS A 562 -6.79 20.26 -34.86
CA LYS A 562 -7.46 19.36 -35.82
C LYS A 562 -7.30 17.90 -35.35
N PRO A 563 -8.08 17.46 -34.35
CA PRO A 563 -7.92 16.13 -33.77
C PRO A 563 -8.37 15.06 -34.76
N LEU A 564 -7.59 14.02 -34.93
CA LEU A 564 -8.03 12.80 -35.61
C LEU A 564 -8.72 11.86 -34.64
N THR A 565 -9.76 11.21 -35.13
CA THR A 565 -10.47 10.19 -34.33
C THR A 565 -9.58 8.97 -34.07
N ALA A 566 -9.80 8.28 -32.98
CA ALA A 566 -9.10 7.02 -32.64
C ALA A 566 -9.32 5.93 -33.72
N GLY A 567 -10.42 6.02 -34.48
CA GLY A 567 -10.74 5.12 -35.59
C GLY A 567 -9.89 5.32 -36.85
N HIS A 568 -9.11 6.42 -36.95
CA HIS A 568 -8.26 6.69 -38.08
C HIS A 568 -7.20 5.59 -38.28
N PRO A 569 -6.96 5.05 -39.49
CA PRO A 569 -6.05 3.93 -39.70
C PRO A 569 -4.64 4.14 -39.14
N LEU A 570 -4.05 5.32 -39.33
CA LEU A 570 -2.71 5.62 -38.82
C LEU A 570 -2.69 5.77 -37.29
N ARG A 571 -3.79 6.24 -36.65
CA ARG A 571 -3.95 6.23 -35.20
C ARG A 571 -4.02 4.80 -34.64
N LYS A 572 -4.68 3.89 -35.34
CA LYS A 572 -4.73 2.47 -34.98
C LYS A 572 -3.34 1.80 -35.08
N LEU A 573 -2.57 2.12 -36.13
CA LEU A 573 -1.19 1.64 -36.27
C LEU A 573 -0.26 2.19 -35.17
N GLU A 574 -0.43 3.47 -34.81
CA GLU A 574 0.28 4.10 -33.68
C GLU A 574 -0.05 3.37 -32.36
N ALA A 575 -1.33 3.11 -32.08
CA ALA A 575 -1.79 2.39 -30.91
C ALA A 575 -1.26 0.95 -30.88
N MET A 576 -1.21 0.26 -32.02
CA MET A 576 -0.63 -1.07 -32.15
C MET A 576 0.86 -1.06 -31.84
N GLY A 577 1.62 -0.05 -32.32
CA GLY A 577 3.03 0.13 -31.99
C GLY A 577 3.24 0.39 -30.49
N SER A 578 2.37 1.19 -29.89
CA SER A 578 2.37 1.41 -28.44
C SER A 578 2.09 0.13 -27.64
N GLU A 579 1.14 -0.69 -28.09
CA GLU A 579 0.84 -1.95 -27.44
C GLU A 579 2.02 -2.96 -27.54
N PHE A 580 2.72 -2.97 -28.67
CA PHE A 580 3.94 -3.76 -28.80
C PHE A 580 5.00 -3.37 -27.77
N ILE A 581 5.21 -2.07 -27.54
CA ILE A 581 6.15 -1.58 -26.53
C ILE A 581 5.69 -1.96 -25.14
N ASN A 582 4.41 -1.75 -24.81
CA ASN A 582 3.82 -2.12 -23.52
C ASN A 582 3.98 -3.61 -23.24
N ALA A 583 3.59 -4.47 -24.18
CA ALA A 583 3.69 -5.91 -24.02
C ALA A 583 5.14 -6.39 -23.85
N SER A 584 6.09 -5.73 -24.54
CA SER A 584 7.53 -6.03 -24.41
C SER A 584 8.08 -5.62 -23.04
N LEU A 585 7.67 -4.47 -22.51
CA LEU A 585 8.08 -4.02 -21.18
C LEU A 585 7.46 -4.86 -20.06
N ASP A 586 6.22 -5.31 -20.22
CA ASP A 586 5.58 -6.25 -19.30
C ASP A 586 6.28 -7.62 -19.32
N TYR A 587 6.63 -8.12 -20.51
CA TYR A 587 7.43 -9.34 -20.64
C TYR A 587 8.80 -9.21 -19.94
N TYR A 588 9.49 -8.07 -20.12
CA TYR A 588 10.74 -7.79 -19.42
C TYR A 588 10.54 -7.81 -17.90
N ARG A 589 9.50 -7.14 -17.38
CA ARG A 589 9.13 -7.16 -15.96
C ARG A 589 8.94 -8.57 -15.45
N ASP A 590 8.10 -9.35 -16.13
CA ASP A 590 7.70 -10.68 -15.68
C ASP A 590 8.90 -11.64 -15.64
N VAL A 591 9.78 -11.59 -16.65
CA VAL A 591 11.02 -12.38 -16.68
C VAL A 591 12.00 -11.91 -15.60
N SER A 592 12.17 -10.61 -15.43
CA SER A 592 13.05 -10.04 -14.39
C SER A 592 12.58 -10.43 -12.99
N ASN A 593 11.29 -10.39 -12.74
CA ASN A 593 10.70 -10.81 -11.45
C ASN A 593 10.92 -12.31 -11.21
N ALA A 594 10.72 -13.15 -12.23
CA ALA A 594 10.98 -14.59 -12.13
C ALA A 594 12.46 -14.88 -11.84
N MET A 595 13.38 -14.13 -12.46
CA MET A 595 14.81 -14.26 -12.19
C MET A 595 15.17 -13.82 -10.76
N SER A 596 14.60 -12.72 -10.28
CA SER A 596 14.81 -12.23 -8.93
C SER A 596 14.33 -13.24 -7.88
N GLU A 597 13.14 -13.80 -8.09
CA GLU A 597 12.57 -14.85 -7.24
C GLU A 597 13.49 -16.09 -7.21
N ALA A 598 13.86 -16.60 -8.37
CA ALA A 598 14.72 -17.77 -8.46
C ALA A 598 16.08 -17.54 -7.77
N SER A 599 16.71 -16.39 -8.04
CA SER A 599 17.99 -16.02 -7.42
C SER A 599 17.89 -15.88 -5.90
N PHE A 600 16.80 -15.30 -5.40
CA PHE A 600 16.57 -15.18 -3.96
C PHE A 600 16.50 -16.56 -3.28
N PHE A 601 15.72 -17.48 -3.83
CA PHE A 601 15.58 -18.82 -3.25
C PHE A 601 16.84 -19.68 -3.42
N GLU A 602 17.61 -19.50 -4.49
CA GLU A 602 18.90 -20.14 -4.66
C GLU A 602 19.89 -19.68 -3.59
N LEU A 603 19.93 -18.38 -3.29
CA LEU A 603 20.83 -17.80 -2.28
C LEU A 603 20.43 -18.18 -0.85
N TYR A 604 19.13 -18.13 -0.51
CA TYR A 604 18.64 -18.26 0.86
C TYR A 604 17.89 -19.57 1.14
N GLY A 605 17.54 -20.33 0.13
CA GLY A 605 16.95 -21.68 0.25
C GLY A 605 17.97 -22.79 0.48
N ASN A 606 19.26 -22.47 0.49
CA ASN A 606 20.31 -23.48 0.67
C ASN A 606 20.42 -23.90 2.16
N MET A 607 21.08 -25.03 2.38
CA MET A 607 21.20 -25.66 3.69
C MET A 607 21.87 -24.78 4.74
N PHE A 608 22.81 -23.94 4.35
CA PHE A 608 23.53 -23.02 5.27
C PHE A 608 22.57 -21.92 5.76
N ALA A 609 21.86 -21.26 4.84
CA ALA A 609 20.90 -20.21 5.14
C ALA A 609 19.74 -20.74 6.01
N LEU A 610 19.18 -21.92 5.66
CA LEU A 610 18.13 -22.55 6.47
C LEU A 610 18.61 -22.94 7.88
N THR A 611 19.91 -23.24 8.04
CA THR A 611 20.48 -23.52 9.38
C THR A 611 20.62 -22.25 10.22
N MET A 612 20.93 -21.12 9.60
CA MET A 612 20.93 -19.82 10.29
C MET A 612 19.53 -19.43 10.75
N ALA A 613 18.53 -19.55 9.89
CA ALA A 613 17.13 -19.28 10.22
C ALA A 613 16.64 -20.09 11.44
N ASP A 614 16.92 -21.40 11.46
CA ASP A 614 16.51 -22.25 12.58
C ASP A 614 17.16 -21.90 13.91
N LYS A 615 18.34 -21.30 13.92
CA LYS A 615 18.99 -20.83 15.16
C LYS A 615 18.30 -19.59 15.71
N GLU A 616 17.91 -18.68 14.85
CA GLU A 616 17.23 -17.44 15.24
C GLU A 616 15.81 -17.70 15.73
N ALA A 617 15.06 -18.55 15.03
CA ALA A 617 13.71 -18.95 15.44
C ALA A 617 13.67 -19.60 16.84
N LYS A 618 14.70 -20.38 17.21
CA LYS A 618 14.82 -20.98 18.56
C LYS A 618 15.07 -19.96 19.66
N LEU A 619 15.66 -18.81 19.34
CA LEU A 619 15.92 -17.73 20.31
C LEU A 619 14.67 -16.86 20.53
N LEU A 620 13.73 -16.83 19.57
CA LEU A 620 12.53 -15.99 19.58
C LEU A 620 11.25 -16.74 19.96
N ALA A 621 11.28 -18.09 19.99
CA ALA A 621 10.09 -18.89 20.28
C ALA A 621 9.68 -18.75 21.76
N GLU A 622 8.65 -17.97 22.04
CA GLU A 622 7.90 -18.10 23.28
C GLU A 622 7.12 -19.43 23.29
N PRO A 623 7.01 -20.10 24.44
CA PRO A 623 6.19 -21.29 24.54
C PRO A 623 4.74 -20.96 24.17
N ALA A 624 4.13 -21.77 23.32
CA ALA A 624 2.73 -21.63 22.96
C ALA A 624 1.87 -21.64 24.23
N VAL A 625 1.20 -20.51 24.52
CA VAL A 625 0.32 -20.40 25.67
C VAL A 625 -0.96 -21.15 25.33
N GLU A 626 -1.33 -22.15 26.11
CA GLU A 626 -2.61 -22.81 25.94
C GLU A 626 -3.75 -21.79 26.01
N PRO A 627 -4.78 -21.85 25.13
CA PRO A 627 -5.88 -20.88 25.11
C PRO A 627 -6.53 -20.66 26.48
N ARG A 628 -6.61 -21.68 27.32
CA ARG A 628 -7.09 -21.58 28.70
C ARG A 628 -6.23 -20.76 29.64
N GLN A 629 -4.96 -20.54 29.32
CA GLN A 629 -4.02 -19.76 30.13
C GLN A 629 -3.98 -18.28 29.73
N LEU A 630 -4.70 -17.91 28.67
CA LEU A 630 -4.81 -16.51 28.26
C LEU A 630 -5.46 -15.69 29.37
N PRO A 631 -4.94 -14.50 29.71
CA PRO A 631 -5.48 -13.65 30.77
C PRO A 631 -6.98 -13.38 30.61
N VAL A 632 -7.44 -13.13 29.38
CA VAL A 632 -8.86 -12.88 29.07
C VAL A 632 -9.73 -14.12 29.36
N VAL A 633 -9.22 -15.32 29.07
CA VAL A 633 -9.93 -16.57 29.34
C VAL A 633 -9.92 -16.88 30.85
N GLN A 634 -8.81 -16.65 31.53
CA GLN A 634 -8.71 -16.79 32.99
C GLN A 634 -9.64 -15.80 33.70
N GLU A 635 -9.70 -14.55 33.26
CA GLU A 635 -10.64 -13.56 33.81
C GLU A 635 -12.09 -13.96 33.55
N ALA A 636 -12.43 -14.47 32.36
CA ALA A 636 -13.74 -14.99 32.04
C ALA A 636 -14.12 -16.22 32.90
N LEU A 637 -13.16 -17.15 33.09
CA LEU A 637 -13.35 -18.32 33.96
C LEU A 637 -13.51 -17.94 35.43
N ALA A 638 -12.75 -16.96 35.91
CA ALA A 638 -12.89 -16.43 37.27
C ALA A 638 -14.24 -15.75 37.48
N LYS A 639 -14.75 -15.06 36.48
CA LYS A 639 -16.08 -14.43 36.51
C LYS A 639 -17.25 -15.46 36.42
N LEU A 640 -17.01 -16.66 35.88
CA LEU A 640 -18.03 -17.72 35.86
C LEU A 640 -18.45 -18.18 37.25
N ALA A 641 -17.57 -18.09 38.24
CA ALA A 641 -17.84 -18.43 39.64
C ALA A 641 -18.64 -17.33 40.38
N ASN A 642 -18.64 -16.10 39.85
CA ASN A 642 -19.36 -14.96 40.44
C ASN A 642 -20.73 -14.82 39.82
N GLY A 643 -21.80 -15.07 40.55
CA GLY A 643 -23.19 -14.88 40.07
C GLY A 643 -24.05 -16.12 40.11
N GLY A 644 -23.50 -17.27 40.44
CA GLY A 644 -24.21 -18.51 40.63
C GLY A 644 -24.83 -19.10 39.36
N PHE A 645 -25.68 -20.10 39.54
CA PHE A 645 -26.32 -20.89 38.47
C PHE A 645 -27.15 -20.03 37.50
N ALA A 646 -27.89 -19.08 38.01
CA ALA A 646 -28.79 -18.24 37.19
C ALA A 646 -28.00 -17.35 36.20
N GLU A 647 -26.90 -16.77 36.64
CA GLU A 647 -26.05 -15.94 35.75
C GLU A 647 -25.28 -16.80 34.72
N ALA A 648 -24.79 -17.97 35.13
CA ALA A 648 -24.15 -18.92 34.23
C ALA A 648 -25.13 -19.42 33.16
N ALA A 649 -26.35 -19.75 33.53
CA ALA A 649 -27.40 -20.16 32.58
C ALA A 649 -27.80 -19.03 31.63
N THR A 650 -27.87 -17.77 32.11
CA THR A 650 -28.17 -16.60 31.29
C THR A 650 -27.04 -16.35 30.29
N ARG A 651 -25.78 -16.45 30.71
CA ARG A 651 -24.60 -16.30 29.80
C ARG A 651 -24.55 -17.38 28.74
N ILE A 652 -24.79 -18.64 29.10
CA ILE A 652 -24.89 -19.76 28.15
C ILE A 652 -26.03 -19.54 27.17
N GLY A 653 -27.22 -19.14 27.68
CA GLY A 653 -28.36 -18.81 26.83
C GLY A 653 -28.09 -17.68 25.85
N PHE A 654 -27.37 -16.64 26.29
CA PHE A 654 -26.98 -15.53 25.46
C PHE A 654 -25.96 -15.96 24.39
N LEU A 655 -25.00 -16.84 24.74
CA LEU A 655 -24.02 -17.38 23.77
C LEU A 655 -24.70 -18.27 22.71
N LEU A 656 -25.71 -19.08 23.11
CA LEU A 656 -26.50 -19.89 22.19
C LEU A 656 -27.34 -19.02 21.25
N GLN A 657 -27.92 -17.95 21.76
CA GLN A 657 -28.67 -16.98 20.96
C GLN A 657 -27.81 -16.22 19.97
N ARG A 658 -26.58 -15.88 20.35
CA ARG A 658 -25.58 -15.27 19.43
C ARG A 658 -25.12 -16.21 18.31
N ASN A 659 -25.19 -17.52 18.52
CA ASN A 659 -24.86 -18.52 17.48
C ASN A 659 -26.06 -18.83 16.55
N GLY A 660 -27.14 -18.03 16.58
CA GLY A 660 -28.23 -18.12 15.63
C GLY A 660 -29.32 -19.17 15.96
N GLU A 661 -29.23 -19.85 17.10
CA GLU A 661 -30.30 -20.72 17.55
C GLU A 661 -31.29 -19.92 18.41
N PRO A 662 -32.59 -19.80 18.02
CA PRO A 662 -33.60 -19.13 18.84
C PRO A 662 -33.86 -19.91 20.13
N MET A 663 -33.71 -19.24 21.27
CA MET A 663 -34.10 -19.82 22.56
C MET A 663 -35.63 -20.01 22.62
N PRO A 664 -36.09 -21.20 22.97
CA PRO A 664 -37.51 -21.39 23.27
C PRO A 664 -37.95 -20.50 24.46
N LEU A 665 -39.07 -19.79 24.32
CA LEU A 665 -39.62 -18.91 25.35
C LEU A 665 -39.98 -19.61 26.69
N SER A 666 -39.79 -20.93 26.77
CA SER A 666 -40.09 -21.77 27.95
C SER A 666 -38.86 -22.08 28.81
N ARG A 667 -37.72 -21.45 28.58
CA ARG A 667 -36.49 -21.64 29.40
C ARG A 667 -35.96 -20.35 29.98
#